data_7c81d852a14dab3a8580bc37ffceb723
#
_entry.id   7c81d852a14dab3a8580bc37ffceb723
#
_cell.length_a   1.000
_cell.length_b   1.000
_cell.length_c   1.000
_cell.angle_alpha   90.00
_cell.angle_beta   90.00
_cell.angle_gamma   90.00
#
_symmetry.space_group_name_H-M   'P 1'
#
loop_
_entity.id
_entity.type
_entity.pdbx_description
1 polymer ?
#
loop_
_entity_poly.entity_id
_entity_poly.type
_entity_poly.pdbx_seq_one_letter_code
_entity_poly.pdbx_strand_id
1 'polypeptide(L)'
;MLNNEKWQGFQGRNWKEECNVRDFIQANYKPYDGDESFLADATDATNKLWGKLQELQKAERAKGGVLDEEADVVSGLTAYGPGYIDESLKDLEKVVGLQTDKPLKRAFMPYGGIRMAEEALSTYGYTPNPELHKIFTEYHKTHNQAVFDAYTPEMKIARSSHVITGLPDTYGRGRIVGDYRRVALYGIDQLIAWKEEDKLNCGDGTMVDDIIRQREELSEQIRALEGMKKMAALYGYDISAPASNAKEAVQWLYFGYLAAIKTQNGAAMSVGRISTFLDIYIERDLEAGTLTESEAQELIDHIVMKFRMVKFARIPAYNELFSGDPVWATLEVAGMGMDGRSMVTKNDFRFLHTLENMGPSPEPNLTVLYSSRLPENFRKYAAKISVTTSSIQYENDDVMRPEWGDDYSICCCVSATQTGKEMQFFGARANLAKALLYAINGGVDEKSFKQVGPAYRPITSEYLDYAEVEERYVQMLDWLAGLYVNILNLIQYMHDKYYYEAAEMALIDTDVRRTFATGIAGFSHVIDSLSAIKYAKVKTVRDENGLVVDYEIEGDFPKYGNDDDRADEIGVWLLKTFITMIKKHHTYRNSEATTSILTITSNVVYGKYTGNMPDGRRAWTPLAPGANPSYGAEQNGLLASLNSLTKLPYHWALDGISNTQTMDPNALGHSDVERSNNLVNVLDGYFDQGAHHLNVNVFGKEKLVDAMEHPEKPEYANFTIRVSGYAVKFISLTREQQLDVIARTFHDHM
;
A
#
# COMPACT_ATOMS: atom_id res chain seq x y z
N MET A 1 -29.61 32.32 -16.92
CA MET A 1 -28.58 33.36 -17.10
C MET A 1 -27.33 32.83 -16.42
N LEU A 2 -26.33 32.53 -17.20
CA LEU A 2 -25.02 32.07 -16.69
C LEU A 2 -24.44 33.31 -15.93
N ASN A 3 -24.13 33.08 -14.66
CA ASN A 3 -23.51 34.10 -13.83
C ASN A 3 -22.06 34.25 -14.29
N ASN A 4 -21.81 35.27 -15.11
CA ASN A 4 -20.47 35.64 -15.61
C ASN A 4 -19.65 36.37 -14.55
N GLU A 5 -19.89 36.12 -13.25
CA GLU A 5 -19.04 36.69 -12.22
C GLU A 5 -17.65 36.04 -12.35
N LYS A 6 -16.64 36.89 -12.46
CA LYS A 6 -15.25 36.44 -12.42
C LYS A 6 -15.05 35.61 -11.16
N TRP A 7 -14.41 34.47 -11.31
CA TRP A 7 -13.94 33.67 -10.18
C TRP A 7 -13.24 34.55 -9.15
N GLN A 8 -13.78 34.59 -7.91
CA GLN A 8 -13.31 35.42 -6.82
C GLN A 8 -12.23 34.74 -5.98
N GLY A 9 -11.84 33.53 -6.33
CA GLY A 9 -11.00 32.65 -5.51
C GLY A 9 -11.81 31.80 -4.54
N PHE A 10 -11.15 30.86 -3.92
CA PHE A 10 -11.76 29.98 -2.95
C PHE A 10 -12.03 30.69 -1.62
N GLN A 11 -13.01 30.20 -0.87
CA GLN A 11 -13.31 30.62 0.49
C GLN A 11 -12.64 29.67 1.48
N GLY A 12 -12.15 30.17 2.61
CA GLY A 12 -11.53 29.37 3.65
C GLY A 12 -10.70 30.20 4.61
N ARG A 13 -10.32 29.55 5.73
CA ARG A 13 -9.46 30.16 6.76
C ARG A 13 -8.02 29.71 6.53
N ASN A 14 -7.07 30.58 6.79
CA ASN A 14 -5.62 30.33 6.88
C ASN A 14 -4.94 29.67 5.66
N TRP A 15 -5.69 29.00 4.77
CA TRP A 15 -5.12 28.28 3.63
C TRP A 15 -4.36 29.18 2.63
N LYS A 16 -4.51 30.52 2.71
CA LYS A 16 -3.76 31.47 1.90
C LYS A 16 -2.48 31.96 2.57
N GLU A 17 -2.45 31.92 3.90
CA GLU A 17 -1.35 32.44 4.71
C GLU A 17 -0.36 31.35 5.05
N GLU A 18 -0.83 30.12 5.20
CA GLU A 18 -0.05 28.93 5.48
C GLU A 18 -0.57 27.74 4.64
N CYS A 19 0.26 26.73 4.44
CA CYS A 19 -0.12 25.53 3.69
C CYS A 19 -1.14 24.70 4.47
N ASN A 20 -2.43 24.85 4.13
CA ASN A 20 -3.55 24.22 4.83
C ASN A 20 -4.65 23.74 3.87
N VAL A 21 -4.41 22.63 3.20
CA VAL A 21 -5.34 22.04 2.23
C VAL A 21 -6.61 21.53 2.92
N ARG A 22 -6.50 21.03 4.14
CA ARG A 22 -7.67 20.56 4.92
C ARG A 22 -8.69 21.66 5.13
N ASP A 23 -8.27 22.85 5.59
CA ASP A 23 -9.19 23.97 5.82
C ASP A 23 -9.81 24.48 4.52
N PHE A 24 -9.05 24.49 3.42
CA PHE A 24 -9.57 24.77 2.10
C PHE A 24 -10.70 23.81 1.72
N ILE A 25 -10.49 22.50 1.91
CA ILE A 25 -11.52 21.48 1.60
C ILE A 25 -12.75 21.70 2.47
N GLN A 26 -12.59 21.80 3.79
CA GLN A 26 -13.70 21.93 4.73
C GLN A 26 -14.56 23.18 4.50
N ALA A 27 -13.96 24.26 3.97
CA ALA A 27 -14.66 25.50 3.66
C ALA A 27 -15.39 25.50 2.32
N ASN A 28 -15.02 24.61 1.38
CA ASN A 28 -15.45 24.73 -0.02
C ASN A 28 -16.17 23.51 -0.59
N TYR A 29 -16.00 22.29 -0.02
CA TYR A 29 -16.66 21.11 -0.56
C TYR A 29 -18.17 21.11 -0.29
N LYS A 30 -18.91 20.44 -1.18
CA LYS A 30 -20.36 20.28 -1.07
C LYS A 30 -20.69 18.80 -0.91
N PRO A 31 -21.18 18.33 0.26
CA PRO A 31 -21.63 16.96 0.42
C PRO A 31 -22.70 16.58 -0.62
N TYR A 32 -22.63 15.38 -1.13
CA TYR A 32 -23.60 14.83 -2.08
C TYR A 32 -24.28 13.59 -1.49
N ASP A 33 -25.60 13.60 -1.45
CA ASP A 33 -26.44 12.51 -0.94
C ASP A 33 -27.36 11.88 -2.02
N GLY A 34 -27.23 12.37 -3.26
CA GLY A 34 -27.95 11.84 -4.43
C GLY A 34 -27.42 10.48 -4.87
N ASP A 35 -27.93 10.02 -6.00
CA ASP A 35 -27.56 8.74 -6.62
C ASP A 35 -26.59 8.91 -7.81
N GLU A 36 -26.29 7.81 -8.49
CA GLU A 36 -25.37 7.74 -9.63
C GLU A 36 -25.95 8.24 -10.96
N SER A 37 -27.16 8.77 -11.00
CA SER A 37 -27.85 9.13 -12.25
C SER A 37 -27.20 10.27 -13.07
N PHE A 38 -26.30 11.06 -12.45
CA PHE A 38 -25.54 12.13 -13.12
C PHE A 38 -24.30 11.59 -13.86
N LEU A 39 -23.86 10.36 -13.59
CA LEU A 39 -22.64 9.79 -14.16
C LEU A 39 -22.74 9.67 -15.68
N ALA A 40 -21.63 9.93 -16.36
CA ALA A 40 -21.55 9.88 -17.81
C ALA A 40 -20.74 8.66 -18.26
N ASP A 41 -21.17 8.06 -19.37
CA ASP A 41 -20.42 7.01 -20.05
C ASP A 41 -19.06 7.53 -20.54
N ALA A 42 -18.12 6.60 -20.77
CA ALA A 42 -16.82 6.89 -21.35
C ALA A 42 -16.96 7.60 -22.69
N THR A 43 -16.26 8.72 -22.86
CA THR A 43 -16.25 9.47 -24.12
C THR A 43 -15.52 8.70 -25.25
N ASP A 44 -15.70 9.12 -26.50
CA ASP A 44 -14.95 8.57 -27.64
C ASP A 44 -13.43 8.71 -27.44
N ALA A 45 -12.97 9.79 -26.81
CA ALA A 45 -11.55 10.00 -26.49
C ALA A 45 -11.07 8.99 -25.45
N THR A 46 -11.82 8.82 -24.34
CA THR A 46 -11.55 7.80 -23.33
C THR A 46 -11.47 6.40 -23.97
N ASN A 47 -12.45 6.03 -24.78
CA ASN A 47 -12.51 4.72 -25.42
C ASN A 47 -11.32 4.46 -26.37
N LYS A 48 -10.93 5.45 -27.16
CA LYS A 48 -9.78 5.32 -28.07
C LYS A 48 -8.46 5.19 -27.33
N LEU A 49 -8.22 6.04 -26.33
CA LEU A 49 -7.00 6.01 -25.54
C LEU A 49 -6.92 4.72 -24.69
N TRP A 50 -8.01 4.32 -24.06
CA TRP A 50 -8.07 3.09 -23.29
C TRP A 50 -7.88 1.85 -24.17
N GLY A 51 -8.53 1.81 -25.35
CA GLY A 51 -8.32 0.73 -26.32
C GLY A 51 -6.85 0.60 -26.72
N LYS A 52 -6.19 1.73 -26.99
CA LYS A 52 -4.75 1.74 -27.30
C LYS A 52 -3.90 1.22 -26.14
N LEU A 53 -4.20 1.64 -24.92
CA LEU A 53 -3.50 1.17 -23.73
C LEU A 53 -3.69 -0.33 -23.50
N GLN A 54 -4.89 -0.87 -23.75
CA GLN A 54 -5.15 -2.31 -23.68
C GLN A 54 -4.32 -3.10 -24.70
N GLU A 55 -4.15 -2.59 -25.93
CA GLU A 55 -3.26 -3.19 -26.93
C GLU A 55 -1.82 -3.25 -26.44
N LEU A 56 -1.31 -2.15 -25.86
CA LEU A 56 0.03 -2.09 -25.29
C LEU A 56 0.22 -3.05 -24.11
N GLN A 57 -0.76 -3.14 -23.22
CA GLN A 57 -0.75 -4.10 -22.11
C GLN A 57 -0.78 -5.56 -22.57
N LYS A 58 -1.50 -5.84 -23.67
CA LYS A 58 -1.47 -7.17 -24.32
C LYS A 58 -0.10 -7.48 -24.90
N ALA A 59 0.53 -6.49 -25.57
CA ALA A 59 1.90 -6.64 -26.10
C ALA A 59 2.92 -6.82 -24.97
N GLU A 60 2.79 -6.09 -23.86
CA GLU A 60 3.62 -6.25 -22.66
C GLU A 60 3.56 -7.69 -22.12
N ARG A 61 2.37 -8.24 -21.96
CA ARG A 61 2.19 -9.64 -21.51
C ARG A 61 2.81 -10.64 -22.47
N ALA A 62 2.65 -10.44 -23.78
CA ALA A 62 3.25 -11.32 -24.79
C ALA A 62 4.78 -11.31 -24.78
N LYS A 63 5.39 -10.24 -24.25
CA LYS A 63 6.84 -10.10 -24.06
C LYS A 63 7.31 -10.51 -22.63
N GLY A 64 6.49 -11.20 -21.87
CA GLY A 64 6.86 -11.66 -20.53
C GLY A 64 6.73 -10.61 -19.41
N GLY A 65 5.94 -9.54 -19.64
CA GLY A 65 5.62 -8.53 -18.64
C GLY A 65 6.45 -7.23 -18.71
N VAL A 66 7.33 -7.11 -19.71
CA VAL A 66 8.09 -5.88 -19.97
C VAL A 66 8.00 -5.52 -21.45
N LEU A 67 7.46 -4.35 -21.75
CA LEU A 67 7.31 -3.87 -23.13
C LEU A 67 8.60 -3.23 -23.65
N ASP A 68 9.19 -2.36 -22.84
CA ASP A 68 10.39 -1.59 -23.18
C ASP A 68 11.14 -1.15 -21.91
N GLU A 69 12.47 -1.12 -21.96
CA GLU A 69 13.37 -0.56 -20.95
C GLU A 69 14.53 0.15 -21.67
N GLU A 70 15.19 1.06 -20.96
CA GLU A 70 16.34 1.80 -21.51
C GLU A 70 17.49 1.80 -20.50
N ALA A 71 18.66 1.41 -20.95
CA ALA A 71 19.85 1.28 -20.12
C ALA A 71 20.74 2.56 -20.10
N ASP A 72 20.47 3.52 -21.00
CA ASP A 72 21.31 4.69 -21.20
C ASP A 72 20.83 5.93 -20.45
N VAL A 73 19.60 5.93 -19.96
CA VAL A 73 18.98 7.06 -19.27
C VAL A 73 18.65 6.71 -17.84
N VAL A 74 19.21 7.49 -16.91
CA VAL A 74 18.79 7.47 -15.49
C VAL A 74 17.54 8.29 -15.33
N SER A 75 16.49 7.69 -14.77
CA SER A 75 15.21 8.37 -14.57
C SER A 75 15.34 9.59 -13.65
N GLY A 76 14.60 10.62 -13.94
CA GLY A 76 14.56 11.87 -13.18
C GLY A 76 13.48 12.79 -13.77
N LEU A 77 13.29 13.97 -13.17
CA LEU A 77 12.19 14.86 -13.52
C LEU A 77 12.19 15.27 -15.00
N THR A 78 13.36 15.51 -15.56
CA THR A 78 13.55 15.96 -16.95
C THR A 78 14.43 15.00 -17.77
N ALA A 79 14.59 13.76 -17.31
CA ALA A 79 15.46 12.78 -17.97
C ALA A 79 14.93 12.34 -19.34
N TYR A 80 13.61 12.37 -19.49
CA TYR A 80 12.91 12.01 -20.73
C TYR A 80 12.20 13.22 -21.31
N GLY A 81 12.07 13.27 -22.63
CA GLY A 81 11.19 14.19 -23.33
C GLY A 81 9.70 13.91 -23.04
N PRO A 82 8.79 14.74 -23.57
CA PRO A 82 7.37 14.52 -23.39
C PRO A 82 6.92 13.23 -24.08
N GLY A 83 6.11 12.42 -23.37
CA GLY A 83 5.54 11.17 -23.84
C GLY A 83 4.01 11.18 -23.76
N TYR A 84 3.39 10.45 -24.68
CA TYR A 84 1.93 10.30 -24.80
C TYR A 84 1.56 8.83 -24.91
N ILE A 85 0.30 8.48 -24.64
CA ILE A 85 -0.23 7.11 -24.80
C ILE A 85 -0.05 6.67 -26.25
N ASP A 86 -0.36 7.57 -27.19
CA ASP A 86 -0.08 7.42 -28.61
C ASP A 86 0.11 8.82 -29.23
N GLU A 87 1.23 9.03 -29.94
CA GLU A 87 1.55 10.34 -30.52
C GLU A 87 0.48 10.84 -31.51
N SER A 88 -0.19 9.91 -32.19
CA SER A 88 -1.27 10.25 -33.16
C SER A 88 -2.59 10.62 -32.45
N LEU A 89 -2.73 10.30 -31.17
CA LEU A 89 -3.92 10.55 -30.35
C LEU A 89 -3.66 11.58 -29.24
N LYS A 90 -2.51 12.22 -29.19
CA LYS A 90 -2.10 13.11 -28.11
C LYS A 90 -3.09 14.26 -27.84
N ASP A 91 -3.74 14.77 -28.88
CA ASP A 91 -4.72 15.84 -28.77
C ASP A 91 -6.03 15.41 -28.05
N LEU A 92 -6.23 14.10 -27.90
CA LEU A 92 -7.34 13.54 -27.11
C LEU A 92 -7.02 13.44 -25.63
N GLU A 93 -5.74 13.43 -25.24
CA GLU A 93 -5.35 13.33 -23.84
C GLU A 93 -5.72 14.61 -23.07
N LYS A 94 -6.62 14.51 -22.10
CA LYS A 94 -7.01 15.65 -21.21
C LYS A 94 -6.02 15.81 -20.04
N VAL A 95 -5.35 14.73 -19.66
CA VAL A 95 -4.26 14.72 -18.68
C VAL A 95 -3.02 14.17 -19.38
N VAL A 96 -1.96 14.97 -19.46
CA VAL A 96 -0.70 14.61 -20.14
C VAL A 96 0.41 14.32 -19.14
N GLY A 97 1.41 13.57 -19.59
CA GLY A 97 2.60 13.22 -18.84
C GLY A 97 2.76 11.71 -18.66
N LEU A 98 3.96 11.22 -18.90
CA LEU A 98 4.36 9.83 -18.69
C LEU A 98 5.59 9.77 -17.78
N GLN A 99 5.77 8.66 -17.10
CA GLN A 99 6.95 8.37 -16.29
C GLN A 99 8.24 8.42 -17.13
N THR A 100 8.16 7.95 -18.37
CA THR A 100 9.22 8.01 -19.41
C THR A 100 8.70 8.74 -20.65
N ASP A 101 9.33 8.57 -21.78
CA ASP A 101 8.90 9.09 -23.10
C ASP A 101 7.92 8.18 -23.85
N LYS A 102 7.70 6.94 -23.34
CA LYS A 102 6.79 5.96 -23.96
C LYS A 102 5.88 5.31 -22.94
N PRO A 103 4.63 4.96 -23.32
CA PRO A 103 3.73 4.26 -22.43
C PRO A 103 4.26 2.88 -22.03
N LEU A 104 4.12 2.52 -20.76
CA LEU A 104 4.55 1.26 -20.16
C LEU A 104 6.07 0.98 -20.22
N LYS A 105 6.89 1.88 -20.73
CA LYS A 105 8.34 1.79 -20.66
C LYS A 105 8.80 1.94 -19.22
N ARG A 106 9.63 1.02 -18.75
CA ARG A 106 10.08 1.00 -17.35
C ARG A 106 11.24 1.97 -17.14
N ALA A 107 11.17 2.69 -16.01
CA ALA A 107 12.23 3.61 -15.62
C ALA A 107 13.45 2.87 -15.06
N PHE A 108 14.64 3.36 -15.39
CA PHE A 108 15.92 2.91 -14.86
C PHE A 108 16.36 3.79 -13.68
N MET A 109 16.40 3.22 -12.48
CA MET A 109 16.65 3.95 -11.21
C MET A 109 17.80 3.33 -10.41
N PRO A 110 19.07 3.70 -10.66
CA PRO A 110 20.22 3.09 -10.00
C PRO A 110 20.50 3.63 -8.59
N TYR A 111 19.95 4.76 -8.18
CA TYR A 111 20.21 5.40 -6.88
C TYR A 111 19.90 4.51 -5.68
N GLY A 112 18.81 3.73 -5.76
CA GLY A 112 18.47 2.75 -4.74
C GLY A 112 19.46 1.58 -4.72
N GLY A 113 19.85 1.08 -5.91
CA GLY A 113 20.82 -0.01 -6.04
C GLY A 113 21.15 -0.31 -7.49
N ILE A 114 22.36 0.02 -7.93
CA ILE A 114 22.82 -0.25 -9.31
C ILE A 114 22.74 -1.76 -9.64
N ARG A 115 23.13 -2.63 -8.71
CA ARG A 115 23.04 -4.08 -8.87
C ARG A 115 21.61 -4.55 -9.20
N MET A 116 20.62 -4.00 -8.49
CA MET A 116 19.21 -4.34 -8.70
C MET A 116 18.71 -3.85 -10.06
N ALA A 117 19.09 -2.64 -10.44
CA ALA A 117 18.72 -2.07 -11.74
C ALA A 117 19.31 -2.88 -12.90
N GLU A 118 20.58 -3.28 -12.81
CA GLU A 118 21.27 -4.09 -13.82
C GLU A 118 20.73 -5.53 -13.88
N GLU A 119 20.37 -6.12 -12.74
CA GLU A 119 19.72 -7.43 -12.67
C GLU A 119 18.34 -7.38 -13.36
N ALA A 120 17.56 -6.31 -13.12
CA ALA A 120 16.29 -6.11 -13.81
C ALA A 120 16.47 -6.00 -15.32
N LEU A 121 17.37 -5.16 -15.79
CA LEU A 121 17.68 -5.01 -17.22
C LEU A 121 18.07 -6.35 -17.84
N SER A 122 19.04 -7.05 -17.23
CA SER A 122 19.54 -8.33 -17.75
C SER A 122 18.47 -9.43 -17.77
N THR A 123 17.57 -9.45 -16.77
CA THR A 123 16.46 -10.42 -16.70
C THR A 123 15.54 -10.33 -17.92
N TYR A 124 15.34 -9.13 -18.46
CA TYR A 124 14.48 -8.89 -19.61
C TYR A 124 15.23 -8.77 -20.93
N GLY A 125 16.53 -9.12 -20.95
CA GLY A 125 17.34 -9.17 -22.15
C GLY A 125 17.95 -7.84 -22.60
N TYR A 126 17.93 -6.82 -21.76
CA TYR A 126 18.59 -5.53 -21.99
C TYR A 126 20.04 -5.56 -21.49
N THR A 127 20.89 -4.77 -22.10
CA THR A 127 22.31 -4.67 -21.74
C THR A 127 22.53 -3.46 -20.84
N PRO A 128 22.99 -3.65 -19.58
CA PRO A 128 23.35 -2.54 -18.71
C PRO A 128 24.44 -1.64 -19.32
N ASN A 129 24.34 -0.34 -19.10
CA ASN A 129 25.33 0.63 -19.57
C ASN A 129 26.57 0.60 -18.65
N PRO A 130 27.79 0.26 -19.16
CA PRO A 130 28.99 0.16 -18.32
C PRO A 130 29.46 1.51 -17.76
N GLU A 131 29.13 2.63 -18.41
CA GLU A 131 29.43 3.96 -17.89
C GLU A 131 28.59 4.31 -16.66
N LEU A 132 27.29 3.99 -16.70
CA LEU A 132 26.41 4.13 -15.53
C LEU A 132 26.84 3.20 -14.38
N HIS A 133 27.24 1.96 -14.71
CA HIS A 133 27.82 1.04 -13.71
C HIS A 133 29.00 1.71 -12.99
N LYS A 134 29.95 2.26 -13.74
CA LYS A 134 31.11 2.93 -13.18
C LYS A 134 30.75 4.12 -12.31
N ILE A 135 29.79 4.97 -12.75
CA ILE A 135 29.34 6.11 -11.95
C ILE A 135 28.79 5.67 -10.60
N PHE A 136 27.94 4.65 -10.57
CA PHE A 136 27.24 4.18 -9.37
C PHE A 136 28.02 3.14 -8.55
N THR A 137 29.23 2.78 -8.92
CA THR A 137 30.12 1.90 -8.14
C THR A 137 31.42 2.58 -7.72
N GLU A 138 31.94 3.53 -8.52
CA GLU A 138 33.21 4.20 -8.25
C GLU A 138 33.04 5.61 -7.67
N TYR A 139 32.03 6.37 -8.15
CA TYR A 139 31.89 7.81 -7.82
C TYR A 139 30.68 8.10 -6.93
N HIS A 140 29.69 7.21 -6.88
CA HIS A 140 28.48 7.39 -6.10
C HIS A 140 28.15 6.11 -5.33
N LYS A 141 27.88 6.24 -4.02
CA LYS A 141 27.41 5.12 -3.21
C LYS A 141 25.88 5.03 -3.29
N THR A 142 25.36 3.85 -3.60
CA THR A 142 23.91 3.62 -3.62
C THR A 142 23.40 3.27 -2.22
N HIS A 143 22.08 3.44 -2.01
CA HIS A 143 21.41 3.04 -0.77
C HIS A 143 21.66 1.54 -0.45
N ASN A 144 21.46 0.66 -1.41
CA ASN A 144 21.68 -0.78 -1.26
C ASN A 144 23.08 -1.10 -0.74
N GLN A 145 24.13 -0.54 -1.36
CA GLN A 145 25.49 -0.78 -0.92
C GLN A 145 25.73 -0.24 0.50
N ALA A 146 25.25 0.98 0.78
CA ALA A 146 25.42 1.59 2.09
C ALA A 146 24.81 0.76 3.23
N VAL A 147 23.61 0.21 2.98
CA VAL A 147 22.93 -0.68 3.94
C VAL A 147 23.75 -1.95 4.17
N PHE A 148 24.16 -2.64 3.10
CA PHE A 148 24.90 -3.91 3.24
C PHE A 148 26.31 -3.73 3.82
N ASP A 149 26.95 -2.59 3.57
CA ASP A 149 28.23 -2.25 4.23
C ASP A 149 28.08 -2.13 5.75
N ALA A 150 26.94 -1.62 6.20
CA ALA A 150 26.71 -1.33 7.62
C ALA A 150 26.03 -2.49 8.38
N TYR A 151 25.45 -3.47 7.71
CA TYR A 151 24.83 -4.62 8.36
C TYR A 151 25.81 -5.43 9.21
N THR A 152 25.42 -5.67 10.46
CA THR A 152 26.14 -6.62 11.33
C THR A 152 25.94 -8.08 10.86
N PRO A 153 26.80 -9.02 11.31
CA PRO A 153 26.58 -10.45 11.04
C PRO A 153 25.20 -10.95 11.47
N GLU A 154 24.72 -10.50 12.63
CA GLU A 154 23.39 -10.83 13.16
C GLU A 154 22.27 -10.33 12.24
N MET A 155 22.34 -9.09 11.75
CA MET A 155 21.37 -8.56 10.79
C MET A 155 21.37 -9.34 9.47
N LYS A 156 22.56 -9.73 8.98
CA LYS A 156 22.69 -10.53 7.76
C LYS A 156 22.05 -11.91 7.90
N ILE A 157 22.26 -12.57 9.04
CA ILE A 157 21.71 -13.91 9.28
C ILE A 157 20.17 -13.83 9.50
N ALA A 158 19.68 -12.82 10.21
CA ALA A 158 18.24 -12.61 10.39
C ALA A 158 17.52 -12.35 9.05
N ARG A 159 18.15 -11.57 8.15
CA ARG A 159 17.64 -11.36 6.79
C ARG A 159 17.62 -12.66 5.98
N SER A 160 18.70 -13.41 5.97
CA SER A 160 18.83 -14.63 5.18
C SER A 160 17.97 -15.80 5.70
N SER A 161 17.63 -15.83 6.99
CA SER A 161 16.70 -16.81 7.58
C SER A 161 15.23 -16.45 7.40
N HIS A 162 14.94 -15.24 6.89
CA HIS A 162 13.57 -14.70 6.74
C HIS A 162 12.79 -14.57 8.07
N VAL A 163 13.46 -14.43 9.21
CA VAL A 163 12.80 -14.01 10.45
C VAL A 163 12.43 -12.53 10.39
N ILE A 164 13.21 -11.73 9.64
CA ILE A 164 12.84 -10.39 9.20
C ILE A 164 12.92 -10.35 7.67
N THR A 165 11.86 -9.92 6.99
CA THR A 165 11.74 -10.02 5.54
C THR A 165 10.90 -8.88 4.95
N GLY A 166 10.93 -8.74 3.60
CA GLY A 166 10.29 -7.61 2.92
C GLY A 166 11.01 -6.28 3.19
N LEU A 167 12.31 -6.33 3.46
CA LEU A 167 13.13 -5.18 3.83
C LEU A 167 13.38 -4.26 2.62
N PRO A 168 13.22 -2.93 2.77
CA PRO A 168 13.59 -1.96 1.75
C PRO A 168 15.10 -1.67 1.73
N ASP A 169 15.92 -2.68 1.93
CA ASP A 169 17.39 -2.58 1.98
C ASP A 169 18.05 -2.60 0.61
N THR A 170 17.33 -3.06 -0.40
CA THR A 170 17.90 -3.25 -1.75
C THR A 170 17.48 -2.19 -2.75
N TYR A 171 16.34 -1.54 -2.57
CA TYR A 171 15.75 -0.63 -3.57
C TYR A 171 15.47 0.79 -3.06
N GLY A 172 15.74 1.10 -1.82
CA GLY A 172 15.53 2.41 -1.21
C GLY A 172 14.05 2.86 -1.24
N ARG A 173 13.42 2.87 -0.07
CA ARG A 173 12.05 3.32 0.10
C ARG A 173 11.87 3.86 1.51
N GLY A 174 11.56 5.15 1.64
CA GLY A 174 11.43 5.78 2.95
C GLY A 174 10.09 6.42 3.20
N ARG A 175 9.53 7.07 2.19
CA ARG A 175 8.31 7.86 2.31
C ARG A 175 7.23 7.29 1.38
N ILE A 176 5.97 7.61 1.62
CA ILE A 176 4.87 6.91 0.97
C ILE A 176 3.98 7.83 0.15
N VAL A 177 3.63 9.02 0.62
CA VAL A 177 2.70 9.93 -0.05
C VAL A 177 3.05 11.39 0.19
N GLY A 178 3.06 12.19 -0.90
CA GLY A 178 3.10 13.64 -0.85
C GLY A 178 1.71 14.25 -0.98
N ASP A 179 1.55 15.50 -0.55
CA ASP A 179 0.30 16.23 -0.79
C ASP A 179 0.31 16.90 -2.17
N TYR A 180 -0.02 16.14 -3.19
CA TYR A 180 -0.03 16.58 -4.60
C TYR A 180 -1.05 17.69 -4.87
N ARG A 181 -2.07 17.83 -4.02
CA ARG A 181 -3.10 18.89 -4.08
C ARG A 181 -2.50 20.28 -3.92
N ARG A 182 -1.35 20.38 -3.23
CA ARG A 182 -0.63 21.65 -3.01
C ARG A 182 -0.21 22.31 -4.33
N VAL A 183 0.16 21.51 -5.33
CA VAL A 183 0.55 22.03 -6.64
C VAL A 183 -0.62 22.75 -7.30
N ALA A 184 -1.81 22.17 -7.24
CA ALA A 184 -3.01 22.79 -7.80
C ALA A 184 -3.48 24.01 -6.99
N LEU A 185 -3.44 23.94 -5.67
CA LEU A 185 -3.99 24.97 -4.79
C LEU A 185 -3.11 26.22 -4.71
N TYR A 186 -1.78 26.04 -4.69
CA TYR A 186 -0.83 27.13 -4.42
C TYR A 186 0.05 27.50 -5.61
N GLY A 187 0.29 26.57 -6.54
CA GLY A 187 1.32 26.73 -7.55
C GLY A 187 2.73 26.54 -6.99
N ILE A 188 3.68 26.25 -7.86
CA ILE A 188 5.04 25.92 -7.44
C ILE A 188 5.81 27.11 -6.86
N ASP A 189 5.58 28.32 -7.36
CA ASP A 189 6.33 29.48 -6.87
C ASP A 189 6.02 29.78 -5.41
N GLN A 190 4.76 29.61 -4.98
CA GLN A 190 4.40 29.78 -3.57
C GLN A 190 5.03 28.67 -2.69
N LEU A 191 5.07 27.44 -3.18
CA LEU A 191 5.68 26.32 -2.46
C LEU A 191 7.20 26.53 -2.29
N ILE A 192 7.88 27.04 -3.32
CA ILE A 192 9.30 27.43 -3.23
C ILE A 192 9.50 28.52 -2.18
N ALA A 193 8.69 29.58 -2.24
CA ALA A 193 8.80 30.70 -1.29
C ALA A 193 8.67 30.25 0.16
N TRP A 194 7.72 29.37 0.48
CA TRP A 194 7.57 28.81 1.82
C TRP A 194 8.76 27.93 2.22
N LYS A 195 9.31 27.10 1.32
CA LYS A 195 10.50 26.27 1.63
C LYS A 195 11.75 27.12 1.81
N GLU A 196 11.89 28.24 1.11
CA GLU A 196 12.95 29.21 1.33
C GLU A 196 12.84 29.90 2.69
N GLU A 197 11.61 30.29 3.09
CA GLU A 197 11.31 30.84 4.40
C GLU A 197 11.61 29.83 5.52
N ASP A 198 11.17 28.58 5.39
CA ASP A 198 11.47 27.49 6.31
C ASP A 198 12.98 27.30 6.47
N LYS A 199 13.73 27.37 5.36
CA LYS A 199 15.18 27.24 5.38
C LYS A 199 15.87 28.42 6.08
N LEU A 200 15.33 29.64 5.95
CA LEU A 200 15.84 30.80 6.67
C LEU A 200 15.62 30.68 8.18
N ASN A 201 14.47 30.15 8.58
CA ASN A 201 14.03 30.03 9.97
C ASN A 201 14.46 28.71 10.63
N CYS A 202 15.18 27.84 9.90
CA CYS A 202 15.60 26.54 10.38
C CYS A 202 16.65 26.66 11.52
N GLY A 203 16.23 26.28 12.73
CA GLY A 203 17.08 26.31 13.94
C GLY A 203 17.33 27.70 14.50
N ASP A 204 18.20 27.78 15.48
CA ASP A 204 18.63 29.02 16.18
C ASP A 204 19.91 29.67 15.60
N GLY A 205 20.33 29.18 14.44
CA GLY A 205 21.60 29.59 13.82
C GLY A 205 22.81 28.70 14.18
N THR A 206 22.64 27.75 15.10
CA THR A 206 23.69 26.77 15.44
C THR A 206 23.68 25.62 14.42
N MET A 207 24.84 25.36 13.81
CA MET A 207 25.01 24.32 12.79
C MET A 207 25.36 22.97 13.44
N VAL A 208 24.35 22.31 14.03
CA VAL A 208 24.44 20.93 14.49
C VAL A 208 23.88 19.97 13.43
N ASP A 209 24.14 18.69 13.58
CA ASP A 209 23.85 17.66 12.57
C ASP A 209 22.43 17.73 12.02
N ASP A 210 21.44 17.84 12.90
CA ASP A 210 20.03 17.90 12.51
C ASP A 210 19.70 19.15 11.72
N ILE A 211 20.23 20.31 12.11
CA ILE A 211 20.00 21.58 11.42
C ILE A 211 20.70 21.59 10.05
N ILE A 212 21.94 21.11 9.98
CA ILE A 212 22.66 20.96 8.70
C ILE A 212 21.87 20.06 7.76
N ARG A 213 21.41 18.92 8.25
CA ARG A 213 20.66 17.97 7.47
C ARG A 213 19.32 18.55 6.98
N GLN A 214 18.56 19.21 7.85
CA GLN A 214 17.29 19.85 7.47
C GLN A 214 17.49 20.94 6.40
N ARG A 215 18.55 21.74 6.51
CA ARG A 215 18.87 22.77 5.50
C ARG A 215 19.27 22.17 4.16
N GLU A 216 19.99 21.06 4.17
CA GLU A 216 20.34 20.29 2.96
C GLU A 216 19.05 19.74 2.30
N GLU A 217 18.18 19.07 3.07
CA GLU A 217 16.90 18.53 2.60
C GLU A 217 16.01 19.61 1.99
N LEU A 218 15.87 20.78 2.63
CA LEU A 218 15.12 21.91 2.08
C LEU A 218 15.70 22.41 0.75
N SER A 219 17.03 22.41 0.62
CA SER A 219 17.68 22.77 -0.64
C SER A 219 17.37 21.76 -1.76
N GLU A 220 17.32 20.46 -1.45
CA GLU A 220 16.92 19.42 -2.40
C GLU A 220 15.42 19.55 -2.77
N GLN A 221 14.55 19.85 -1.80
CA GLN A 221 13.12 20.06 -2.02
C GLN A 221 12.89 21.27 -2.97
N ILE A 222 13.58 22.38 -2.75
CA ILE A 222 13.50 23.56 -3.63
C ILE A 222 13.93 23.19 -5.06
N ARG A 223 15.06 22.48 -5.22
CA ARG A 223 15.51 22.00 -6.54
C ARG A 223 14.49 21.07 -7.20
N ALA A 224 13.84 20.21 -6.44
CA ALA A 224 12.78 19.34 -6.96
C ALA A 224 11.56 20.14 -7.43
N LEU A 225 11.13 21.15 -6.69
CA LEU A 225 10.04 22.06 -7.11
C LEU A 225 10.39 22.80 -8.41
N GLU A 226 11.61 23.35 -8.52
CA GLU A 226 12.08 23.95 -9.78
C GLU A 226 12.12 22.93 -10.93
N GLY A 227 12.49 21.69 -10.62
CA GLY A 227 12.47 20.58 -11.57
C GLY A 227 11.06 20.24 -12.04
N MET A 228 10.04 20.32 -11.17
CA MET A 228 8.63 20.12 -11.54
C MET A 228 8.17 21.18 -12.56
N LYS A 229 8.53 22.46 -12.38
CA LYS A 229 8.24 23.51 -13.37
C LYS A 229 8.84 23.18 -14.73
N LYS A 230 10.11 22.77 -14.76
CA LYS A 230 10.80 22.40 -16.01
C LYS A 230 10.14 21.18 -16.65
N MET A 231 9.74 20.19 -15.86
CA MET A 231 9.03 19.00 -16.35
C MET A 231 7.68 19.37 -16.98
N ALA A 232 6.86 20.18 -16.30
CA ALA A 232 5.59 20.63 -16.82
C ALA A 232 5.74 21.45 -18.11
N ALA A 233 6.78 22.29 -18.19
CA ALA A 233 7.09 23.10 -19.38
C ALA A 233 7.40 22.24 -20.62
N LEU A 234 7.93 21.01 -20.48
CA LEU A 234 8.11 20.08 -21.59
C LEU A 234 6.78 19.70 -22.27
N TYR A 235 5.70 19.72 -21.51
CA TYR A 235 4.33 19.48 -21.98
C TYR A 235 3.57 20.77 -22.33
N GLY A 236 4.23 21.94 -22.29
CA GLY A 236 3.63 23.24 -22.61
C GLY A 236 2.83 23.87 -21.48
N TYR A 237 2.98 23.43 -20.23
CA TYR A 237 2.27 23.96 -19.08
C TYR A 237 3.17 24.79 -18.16
N ASP A 238 2.61 25.86 -17.61
CA ASP A 238 3.23 26.66 -16.54
C ASP A 238 2.46 26.45 -15.23
N ILE A 239 3.06 25.70 -14.31
CA ILE A 239 2.51 25.38 -12.99
C ILE A 239 3.01 26.32 -11.89
N SER A 240 3.57 27.47 -12.23
CA SER A 240 4.08 28.47 -11.28
C SER A 240 2.97 29.04 -10.39
N ALA A 241 1.78 29.28 -10.96
CA ALA A 241 0.61 29.82 -10.29
C ALA A 241 -0.43 28.74 -9.93
N PRO A 242 -1.36 29.03 -8.99
CA PRO A 242 -2.48 28.15 -8.69
C PRO A 242 -3.32 27.80 -9.92
N ALA A 243 -3.92 26.62 -9.91
CA ALA A 243 -4.86 26.19 -10.93
C ALA A 243 -6.12 27.09 -10.94
N SER A 244 -6.58 27.49 -12.11
CA SER A 244 -7.72 28.39 -12.29
C SER A 244 -9.04 27.68 -12.61
N ASN A 245 -8.99 26.42 -13.03
CA ASN A 245 -10.14 25.61 -13.44
C ASN A 245 -9.91 24.12 -13.16
N ALA A 246 -10.95 23.30 -13.36
CA ALA A 246 -10.93 21.88 -13.08
C ALA A 246 -9.84 21.14 -13.88
N LYS A 247 -9.69 21.47 -15.16
CA LYS A 247 -8.68 20.83 -16.03
C LYS A 247 -7.25 21.10 -15.52
N GLU A 248 -6.97 22.35 -15.17
CA GLU A 248 -5.69 22.73 -14.58
C GLU A 248 -5.49 22.06 -13.21
N ALA A 249 -6.51 22.02 -12.35
CA ALA A 249 -6.41 21.39 -11.03
C ALA A 249 -6.02 19.91 -11.14
N VAL A 250 -6.66 19.16 -12.03
CA VAL A 250 -6.35 17.76 -12.29
C VAL A 250 -4.93 17.61 -12.86
N GLN A 251 -4.55 18.45 -13.81
CA GLN A 251 -3.23 18.39 -14.45
C GLN A 251 -2.09 18.80 -13.51
N TRP A 252 -2.25 19.88 -12.71
CA TRP A 252 -1.24 20.32 -11.73
C TRP A 252 -1.01 19.27 -10.65
N LEU A 253 -2.10 18.73 -10.11
CA LEU A 253 -2.04 17.63 -9.14
C LEU A 253 -1.31 16.43 -9.73
N TYR A 254 -1.63 16.05 -10.97
CA TYR A 254 -0.97 14.95 -11.65
C TYR A 254 0.53 15.21 -11.88
N PHE A 255 0.94 16.44 -12.21
CA PHE A 255 2.37 16.75 -12.31
C PHE A 255 3.12 16.60 -10.99
N GLY A 256 2.48 16.93 -9.86
CA GLY A 256 3.04 16.63 -8.53
C GLY A 256 3.26 15.13 -8.31
N TYR A 257 2.26 14.31 -8.62
CA TYR A 257 2.35 12.85 -8.55
C TYR A 257 3.38 12.30 -9.55
N LEU A 258 3.38 12.81 -10.78
CA LEU A 258 4.33 12.41 -11.82
C LEU A 258 5.79 12.66 -11.39
N ALA A 259 6.05 13.78 -10.71
CA ALA A 259 7.38 14.08 -10.18
C ALA A 259 7.82 13.03 -9.15
N ALA A 260 6.93 12.61 -8.26
CA ALA A 260 7.22 11.56 -7.30
C ALA A 260 7.56 10.24 -8.01
N ILE A 261 6.73 9.77 -8.95
CA ILE A 261 6.97 8.49 -9.64
C ILE A 261 8.21 8.49 -10.54
N LYS A 262 8.63 9.66 -11.07
CA LYS A 262 9.85 9.77 -11.87
C LYS A 262 11.13 9.63 -11.04
N THR A 263 11.05 9.84 -9.73
CA THR A 263 12.22 9.85 -8.83
C THR A 263 12.22 8.72 -7.82
N GLN A 264 11.28 7.78 -7.92
CA GLN A 264 11.10 6.65 -7.00
C GLN A 264 11.46 5.30 -7.64
N ASN A 265 11.70 4.29 -6.80
CA ASN A 265 11.82 2.88 -7.19
C ASN A 265 10.51 2.08 -7.04
N GLY A 266 9.43 2.76 -6.73
CA GLY A 266 8.08 2.29 -6.96
C GLY A 266 7.51 1.19 -6.09
N ALA A 267 7.84 1.15 -4.83
CA ALA A 267 7.00 0.43 -3.88
C ALA A 267 6.17 1.45 -3.09
N ALA A 268 4.83 1.42 -3.30
CA ALA A 268 3.83 2.30 -2.74
C ALA A 268 3.89 3.75 -3.26
N MET A 269 3.28 3.93 -4.43
CA MET A 269 3.11 5.24 -5.06
C MET A 269 1.69 5.76 -4.80
N SER A 270 1.35 5.93 -3.51
CA SER A 270 0.02 6.36 -3.08
C SER A 270 -0.32 7.73 -3.64
N VAL A 271 -1.57 7.88 -4.11
CA VAL A 271 -2.10 9.12 -4.70
C VAL A 271 -2.64 10.04 -3.61
N GLY A 272 -3.25 9.45 -2.60
CA GLY A 272 -3.87 10.17 -1.51
C GLY A 272 -5.32 10.57 -1.77
N ARG A 273 -5.86 11.38 -0.86
CA ARG A 273 -7.25 11.83 -0.85
C ARG A 273 -7.45 13.02 -1.79
N ILE A 274 -7.67 12.75 -3.06
CA ILE A 274 -7.81 13.78 -4.09
C ILE A 274 -9.25 14.02 -4.54
N SER A 275 -10.18 13.09 -4.26
CA SER A 275 -11.53 13.11 -4.81
C SER A 275 -12.31 14.35 -4.38
N THR A 276 -12.52 14.56 -3.08
CA THR A 276 -13.25 15.70 -2.52
C THR A 276 -12.57 17.04 -2.89
N PHE A 277 -11.24 17.06 -2.96
CA PHE A 277 -10.50 18.27 -3.38
C PHE A 277 -10.81 18.64 -4.83
N LEU A 278 -10.71 17.71 -5.76
CA LEU A 278 -10.97 17.97 -7.18
C LEU A 278 -12.44 18.29 -7.46
N ASP A 279 -13.36 17.73 -6.67
CA ASP A 279 -14.79 18.03 -6.78
C ASP A 279 -15.10 19.52 -6.63
N ILE A 280 -14.38 20.23 -5.77
CA ILE A 280 -14.55 21.66 -5.55
C ILE A 280 -14.33 22.44 -6.86
N TYR A 281 -13.32 22.10 -7.63
CA TYR A 281 -13.04 22.73 -8.93
C TYR A 281 -14.05 22.29 -9.99
N ILE A 282 -14.39 21.03 -10.02
CA ILE A 282 -15.31 20.45 -11.01
C ILE A 282 -16.71 21.00 -10.82
N GLU A 283 -17.28 20.99 -9.61
CA GLU A 283 -18.62 21.50 -9.34
C GLU A 283 -18.72 23.00 -9.63
N ARG A 284 -17.69 23.79 -9.30
CA ARG A 284 -17.63 25.20 -9.67
C ARG A 284 -17.72 25.40 -11.18
N ASP A 285 -16.96 24.65 -11.96
CA ASP A 285 -16.93 24.77 -13.42
C ASP A 285 -18.21 24.25 -14.09
N LEU A 286 -18.84 23.22 -13.50
CA LEU A 286 -20.17 22.75 -13.88
C LEU A 286 -21.25 23.81 -13.64
N GLU A 287 -21.25 24.44 -12.45
CA GLU A 287 -22.16 25.52 -12.11
C GLU A 287 -21.99 26.76 -13.01
N ALA A 288 -20.75 27.05 -13.40
CA ALA A 288 -20.44 28.13 -14.34
C ALA A 288 -20.78 27.80 -15.79
N GLY A 289 -21.10 26.54 -16.10
CA GLY A 289 -21.37 26.06 -17.45
C GLY A 289 -20.12 26.01 -18.35
N THR A 290 -18.93 26.03 -17.77
CA THR A 290 -17.64 25.92 -18.47
C THR A 290 -17.16 24.48 -18.57
N LEU A 291 -17.83 23.56 -17.90
CA LEU A 291 -17.62 22.12 -17.93
C LEU A 291 -18.96 21.39 -18.01
N THR A 292 -19.01 20.24 -18.64
CA THR A 292 -20.18 19.34 -18.66
C THR A 292 -19.89 18.10 -17.80
N GLU A 293 -20.91 17.35 -17.39
CA GLU A 293 -20.75 16.09 -16.64
C GLU A 293 -19.92 15.07 -17.44
N SER A 294 -20.08 15.01 -18.77
CA SER A 294 -19.27 14.14 -19.63
C SER A 294 -17.79 14.55 -19.64
N GLU A 295 -17.48 15.82 -19.70
CA GLU A 295 -16.10 16.33 -19.63
C GLU A 295 -15.50 16.15 -18.23
N ALA A 296 -16.30 16.28 -17.17
CA ALA A 296 -15.89 16.02 -15.81
C ALA A 296 -15.48 14.53 -15.64
N GLN A 297 -16.31 13.62 -16.12
CA GLN A 297 -15.99 12.18 -16.11
C GLN A 297 -14.75 11.87 -16.96
N GLU A 298 -14.61 12.51 -18.14
CA GLU A 298 -13.45 12.32 -19.02
C GLU A 298 -12.13 12.75 -18.31
N LEU A 299 -12.12 13.82 -17.54
CA LEU A 299 -10.95 14.23 -16.75
C LEU A 299 -10.56 13.17 -15.73
N ILE A 300 -11.53 12.58 -15.04
CA ILE A 300 -11.30 11.54 -14.04
C ILE A 300 -10.89 10.22 -14.71
N ASP A 301 -11.51 9.83 -15.81
CA ASP A 301 -11.08 8.65 -16.56
C ASP A 301 -9.62 8.77 -17.03
N HIS A 302 -9.23 9.95 -17.52
CA HIS A 302 -7.89 10.18 -18.05
C HIS A 302 -6.81 10.22 -16.96
N ILE A 303 -7.06 10.81 -15.79
CA ILE A 303 -6.08 10.74 -14.68
C ILE A 303 -5.95 9.30 -14.17
N VAL A 304 -7.04 8.54 -14.09
CA VAL A 304 -7.01 7.12 -13.70
C VAL A 304 -6.26 6.28 -14.73
N MET A 305 -6.39 6.54 -16.04
CA MET A 305 -5.54 5.89 -17.04
C MET A 305 -4.05 6.10 -16.76
N LYS A 306 -3.65 7.32 -16.35
CA LYS A 306 -2.25 7.60 -16.01
C LYS A 306 -1.76 6.77 -14.82
N PHE A 307 -2.58 6.62 -13.77
CA PHE A 307 -2.24 5.75 -12.65
C PHE A 307 -2.08 4.28 -13.06
N ARG A 308 -2.89 3.79 -13.99
CA ARG A 308 -2.83 2.42 -14.54
C ARG A 308 -1.57 2.15 -15.40
N MET A 309 -0.83 3.19 -15.79
CA MET A 309 0.34 3.07 -16.66
C MET A 309 1.68 3.09 -15.91
N VAL A 310 1.69 3.39 -14.62
CA VAL A 310 2.93 3.47 -13.83
C VAL A 310 3.62 2.11 -13.79
N LYS A 311 4.89 2.07 -14.19
CA LYS A 311 5.72 0.86 -14.27
C LYS A 311 7.13 1.12 -13.79
N PHE A 312 7.68 0.17 -13.03
CA PHE A 312 9.06 0.20 -12.57
C PHE A 312 9.82 -1.05 -13.01
N ALA A 313 11.14 -0.94 -13.17
CA ALA A 313 11.99 -2.10 -13.35
C ALA A 313 11.96 -2.99 -12.10
N ARG A 314 11.79 -4.30 -12.29
CA ARG A 314 11.66 -5.28 -11.21
C ARG A 314 12.61 -6.45 -11.42
N ILE A 315 13.16 -6.97 -10.33
CA ILE A 315 13.91 -8.22 -10.34
C ILE A 315 12.99 -9.40 -9.99
N PRO A 316 13.35 -10.64 -10.38
CA PRO A 316 12.54 -11.82 -10.09
C PRO A 316 12.25 -12.01 -8.60
N ALA A 317 13.25 -11.81 -7.72
CA ALA A 317 13.09 -11.92 -6.28
C ALA A 317 12.08 -10.91 -5.70
N TYR A 318 11.99 -9.71 -6.27
CA TYR A 318 10.96 -8.73 -5.90
C TYR A 318 9.57 -9.22 -6.33
N ASN A 319 9.43 -9.73 -7.54
CA ASN A 319 8.17 -10.25 -8.06
C ASN A 319 7.71 -11.51 -7.30
N GLU A 320 8.61 -12.29 -6.72
CA GLU A 320 8.24 -13.40 -5.83
C GLU A 320 7.61 -12.90 -4.52
N LEU A 321 8.14 -11.81 -3.93
CA LEU A 321 7.60 -11.20 -2.72
C LEU A 321 6.30 -10.43 -2.99
N PHE A 322 6.25 -9.64 -4.06
CA PHE A 322 5.20 -8.69 -4.37
C PHE A 322 4.66 -8.93 -5.77
N SER A 323 3.99 -10.03 -5.94
CA SER A 323 3.49 -10.52 -7.22
C SER A 323 2.42 -9.61 -7.83
N GLY A 324 2.31 -9.67 -9.16
CA GLY A 324 1.32 -8.93 -9.93
C GLY A 324 1.78 -7.54 -10.36
N ASP A 325 3.06 -7.21 -10.16
CA ASP A 325 3.68 -5.92 -10.57
C ASP A 325 2.95 -4.68 -9.96
N PRO A 326 2.60 -4.69 -8.64
CA PRO A 326 1.85 -3.61 -8.02
C PRO A 326 2.69 -2.36 -7.85
N VAL A 327 2.05 -1.20 -7.92
CA VAL A 327 2.65 0.10 -7.56
C VAL A 327 1.95 0.73 -6.35
N TRP A 328 0.82 0.17 -5.91
CA TRP A 328 0.02 0.65 -4.80
C TRP A 328 -0.30 2.15 -4.93
N ALA A 329 -0.86 2.53 -6.07
CA ALA A 329 -1.38 3.89 -6.29
C ALA A 329 -2.71 4.06 -5.54
N THR A 330 -2.64 4.03 -4.20
CA THR A 330 -3.81 4.06 -3.34
C THR A 330 -4.47 5.44 -3.38
N LEU A 331 -5.78 5.45 -3.58
CA LEU A 331 -6.61 6.64 -3.73
C LEU A 331 -7.87 6.47 -2.91
N GLU A 332 -8.11 7.38 -1.98
CA GLU A 332 -9.23 7.33 -1.06
C GLU A 332 -10.42 8.14 -1.56
N VAL A 333 -11.61 7.61 -1.31
CA VAL A 333 -12.91 8.26 -1.57
C VAL A 333 -13.77 8.25 -0.30
N ALA A 334 -14.71 9.16 -0.21
CA ALA A 334 -15.69 9.28 0.87
C ALA A 334 -15.07 9.67 2.25
N GLY A 335 -15.58 9.07 3.33
CA GLY A 335 -15.23 9.40 4.71
C GLY A 335 -16.13 10.47 5.33
N MET A 336 -15.87 10.78 6.60
CA MET A 336 -16.62 11.77 7.38
C MET A 336 -15.70 12.90 7.86
N GLY A 337 -16.21 14.13 7.90
CA GLY A 337 -15.54 15.24 8.55
C GLY A 337 -15.57 15.14 10.07
N MET A 338 -14.61 15.80 10.73
CA MET A 338 -14.60 15.91 12.21
C MET A 338 -15.85 16.65 12.73
N ASP A 339 -16.50 17.44 11.91
CA ASP A 339 -17.77 18.14 12.21
C ASP A 339 -19.01 17.25 12.00
N GLY A 340 -18.84 16.01 11.57
CA GLY A 340 -19.89 15.03 11.35
C GLY A 340 -20.59 15.11 9.99
N ARG A 341 -20.16 16.00 9.09
CA ARG A 341 -20.65 16.01 7.71
C ARG A 341 -20.07 14.83 6.93
N SER A 342 -20.85 14.24 6.04
CA SER A 342 -20.31 13.34 5.03
C SER A 342 -19.35 14.08 4.10
N MET A 343 -18.22 13.48 3.79
CA MET A 343 -17.29 14.00 2.78
C MET A 343 -17.48 13.35 1.40
N VAL A 344 -18.56 12.59 1.23
CA VAL A 344 -18.98 12.09 -0.09
C VAL A 344 -19.34 13.24 -1.00
N THR A 345 -18.75 13.27 -2.18
CA THR A 345 -19.01 14.22 -3.26
C THR A 345 -19.37 13.46 -4.55
N LYS A 346 -19.82 14.16 -5.58
CA LYS A 346 -20.05 13.53 -6.88
C LYS A 346 -18.79 12.89 -7.45
N ASN A 347 -17.63 13.46 -7.12
CA ASN A 347 -16.36 12.96 -7.64
C ASN A 347 -15.99 11.58 -7.08
N ASP A 348 -16.47 11.23 -5.87
CA ASP A 348 -16.29 9.88 -5.33
C ASP A 348 -17.01 8.82 -6.19
N PHE A 349 -18.21 9.15 -6.67
CA PHE A 349 -18.91 8.31 -7.64
C PHE A 349 -18.15 8.25 -8.98
N ARG A 350 -17.62 9.39 -9.49
CA ARG A 350 -16.86 9.42 -10.77
C ARG A 350 -15.61 8.54 -10.70
N PHE A 351 -14.87 8.54 -9.58
CA PHE A 351 -13.72 7.66 -9.41
C PHE A 351 -14.10 6.18 -9.41
N LEU A 352 -15.15 5.79 -8.70
CA LEU A 352 -15.66 4.42 -8.72
C LEU A 352 -16.17 4.04 -10.12
N HIS A 353 -16.82 4.96 -10.84
CA HIS A 353 -17.36 4.75 -12.19
C HIS A 353 -16.28 4.47 -13.25
N THR A 354 -15.02 4.85 -13.00
CA THR A 354 -13.92 4.49 -13.89
C THR A 354 -13.74 2.97 -14.03
N LEU A 355 -14.21 2.19 -13.04
CA LEU A 355 -14.21 0.72 -13.09
C LEU A 355 -15.33 0.17 -13.99
N GLU A 356 -16.39 0.94 -14.25
CA GLU A 356 -17.40 0.63 -15.26
C GLU A 356 -16.94 1.11 -16.65
N ASN A 357 -16.47 2.36 -16.78
CA ASN A 357 -16.02 2.95 -18.05
C ASN A 357 -14.81 2.25 -18.68
N MET A 358 -13.86 1.79 -17.87
CA MET A 358 -12.61 1.19 -18.34
C MET A 358 -12.38 -0.23 -17.83
N GLY A 359 -13.35 -0.79 -17.13
CA GLY A 359 -13.32 -2.15 -16.58
C GLY A 359 -12.46 -2.30 -15.32
N PRO A 360 -12.54 -3.49 -14.68
CA PRO A 360 -11.81 -3.83 -13.47
C PRO A 360 -10.30 -3.58 -13.61
N SER A 361 -9.68 -3.09 -12.55
CA SER A 361 -8.24 -2.85 -12.51
C SER A 361 -7.71 -2.89 -11.07
N PRO A 362 -6.50 -3.42 -10.84
CA PRO A 362 -5.85 -3.33 -9.54
C PRO A 362 -5.40 -1.91 -9.17
N GLU A 363 -5.18 -1.04 -10.18
CA GLU A 363 -4.70 0.33 -9.97
C GLU A 363 -5.67 1.35 -10.62
N PRO A 364 -5.88 2.50 -9.98
CA PRO A 364 -5.46 2.82 -8.63
C PRO A 364 -6.09 1.87 -7.61
N ASN A 365 -5.42 1.67 -6.46
CA ASN A 365 -5.97 0.90 -5.36
C ASN A 365 -7.07 1.72 -4.66
N LEU A 366 -8.28 1.70 -5.22
CA LEU A 366 -9.40 2.49 -4.74
C LEU A 366 -9.86 2.02 -3.35
N THR A 367 -9.86 2.95 -2.40
CA THR A 367 -10.18 2.70 -0.99
C THR A 367 -11.37 3.57 -0.57
N VAL A 368 -12.43 2.94 -0.12
CA VAL A 368 -13.58 3.64 0.48
C VAL A 368 -13.32 3.83 1.97
N LEU A 369 -13.22 5.07 2.42
CA LEU A 369 -13.21 5.41 3.85
C LEU A 369 -14.64 5.30 4.36
N TYR A 370 -14.95 4.14 4.95
CA TYR A 370 -16.31 3.70 5.22
C TYR A 370 -16.79 4.10 6.61
N SER A 371 -18.03 4.55 6.68
CA SER A 371 -18.83 4.70 7.89
C SER A 371 -20.27 4.32 7.56
N SER A 372 -20.99 3.67 8.48
CA SER A 372 -22.42 3.41 8.33
C SER A 372 -23.27 4.68 8.22
N ARG A 373 -22.68 5.85 8.55
CA ARG A 373 -23.29 7.18 8.43
C ARG A 373 -23.14 7.85 7.07
N LEU A 374 -22.40 7.24 6.13
CA LEU A 374 -22.31 7.73 4.76
C LEU A 374 -23.66 7.65 4.06
N PRO A 375 -23.95 8.50 3.04
CA PRO A 375 -25.17 8.43 2.26
C PRO A 375 -25.47 7.02 1.76
N GLU A 376 -26.71 6.57 1.93
CA GLU A 376 -27.13 5.21 1.57
C GLU A 376 -26.88 4.90 0.10
N ASN A 377 -27.17 5.86 -0.79
CA ASN A 377 -26.95 5.71 -2.23
C ASN A 377 -25.47 5.44 -2.54
N PHE A 378 -24.55 6.18 -1.88
CA PHE A 378 -23.12 5.95 -2.07
C PHE A 378 -22.68 4.57 -1.56
N ARG A 379 -23.13 4.15 -0.36
CA ARG A 379 -22.78 2.83 0.19
C ARG A 379 -23.25 1.70 -0.74
N LYS A 380 -24.47 1.81 -1.28
CA LYS A 380 -25.02 0.84 -2.25
C LYS A 380 -24.25 0.83 -3.56
N TYR A 381 -23.88 2.01 -4.08
CA TYR A 381 -23.09 2.12 -5.30
C TYR A 381 -21.68 1.52 -5.12
N ALA A 382 -21.00 1.83 -4.05
CA ALA A 382 -19.68 1.24 -3.73
C ALA A 382 -19.77 -0.29 -3.60
N ALA A 383 -20.82 -0.80 -2.92
CA ALA A 383 -21.06 -2.24 -2.81
C ALA A 383 -21.33 -2.90 -4.17
N LYS A 384 -22.11 -2.26 -5.06
CA LYS A 384 -22.33 -2.70 -6.44
C LYS A 384 -21.00 -2.84 -7.20
N ILE A 385 -20.12 -1.83 -7.10
CA ILE A 385 -18.81 -1.87 -7.75
C ILE A 385 -17.93 -2.99 -7.16
N SER A 386 -17.97 -3.24 -5.86
CA SER A 386 -17.26 -4.37 -5.23
C SER A 386 -17.77 -5.71 -5.77
N VAL A 387 -19.08 -5.92 -5.79
CA VAL A 387 -19.73 -7.17 -6.25
C VAL A 387 -19.36 -7.48 -7.70
N THR A 388 -19.29 -6.45 -8.56
CA THR A 388 -19.07 -6.63 -10.00
C THR A 388 -17.60 -6.67 -10.40
N THR A 389 -16.70 -6.06 -9.63
CA THR A 389 -15.31 -5.84 -10.07
C THR A 389 -14.24 -6.41 -9.15
N SER A 390 -14.53 -6.63 -7.87
CA SER A 390 -13.54 -6.98 -6.83
C SER A 390 -12.30 -6.05 -6.83
N SER A 391 -12.49 -4.76 -7.18
CA SER A 391 -11.39 -3.82 -7.40
C SER A 391 -11.21 -2.77 -6.30
N ILE A 392 -12.10 -2.71 -5.32
CA ILE A 392 -12.06 -1.73 -4.23
C ILE A 392 -11.92 -2.40 -2.87
N GLN A 393 -11.40 -1.64 -1.89
CA GLN A 393 -11.32 -2.04 -0.49
C GLN A 393 -12.04 -1.02 0.39
N TYR A 394 -12.28 -1.41 1.64
CA TYR A 394 -12.93 -0.57 2.64
C TYR A 394 -12.06 -0.42 3.87
N GLU A 395 -11.99 0.78 4.40
CA GLU A 395 -11.34 1.09 5.67
C GLU A 395 -12.29 1.86 6.58
N ASN A 396 -12.29 1.52 7.86
CA ASN A 396 -13.20 2.08 8.85
C ASN A 396 -12.79 3.50 9.23
N ASP A 397 -13.42 4.48 8.63
CA ASP A 397 -13.19 5.88 8.93
C ASP A 397 -13.50 6.23 10.40
N ASP A 398 -14.44 5.54 11.03
CA ASP A 398 -14.84 5.83 12.41
C ASP A 398 -13.80 5.40 13.47
N VAL A 399 -12.93 4.42 13.16
CA VAL A 399 -11.77 4.08 14.02
C VAL A 399 -10.49 4.81 13.63
N MET A 400 -10.38 5.24 12.37
CA MET A 400 -9.18 5.93 11.86
C MET A 400 -9.24 7.44 12.10
N ARG A 401 -10.37 8.08 11.86
CA ARG A 401 -10.53 9.53 12.03
C ARG A 401 -10.20 10.06 13.43
N PRO A 402 -10.49 9.38 14.55
CA PRO A 402 -10.05 9.82 15.87
C PRO A 402 -8.54 9.91 16.03
N GLU A 403 -7.77 9.07 15.32
CA GLU A 403 -6.30 9.03 15.38
C GLU A 403 -5.65 10.01 14.41
N TRP A 404 -6.23 10.16 13.19
CA TRP A 404 -5.59 10.84 12.07
C TRP A 404 -6.28 12.13 11.62
N GLY A 405 -7.42 12.51 12.23
CA GLY A 405 -8.24 13.62 11.73
C GLY A 405 -9.05 13.24 10.50
N ASP A 406 -9.58 14.24 9.77
CA ASP A 406 -10.42 14.04 8.59
C ASP A 406 -9.71 14.30 7.25
N ASP A 407 -8.41 14.58 7.27
CA ASP A 407 -7.58 14.73 6.07
C ASP A 407 -6.36 13.81 6.13
N TYR A 408 -6.61 12.51 6.07
CA TYR A 408 -5.57 11.49 6.03
C TYR A 408 -5.61 10.72 4.71
N SER A 409 -4.48 10.15 4.34
CA SER A 409 -4.30 9.28 3.19
C SER A 409 -3.87 7.89 3.63
N ILE A 410 -4.14 6.89 2.80
CA ILE A 410 -3.70 5.52 3.01
C ILE A 410 -2.35 5.30 2.32
N CYS A 411 -1.34 5.05 3.12
CA CYS A 411 -0.01 4.71 2.66
C CYS A 411 0.03 3.26 2.21
N CYS A 412 0.31 3.01 0.95
CA CYS A 412 0.45 1.66 0.39
C CYS A 412 -0.88 0.87 0.41
N CYS A 413 -1.09 0.06 1.44
CA CYS A 413 -2.20 -0.90 1.52
C CYS A 413 -3.28 -0.45 2.50
N VAL A 414 -2.91 -0.23 3.77
CA VAL A 414 -3.84 -0.06 4.91
C VAL A 414 -3.32 0.90 5.98
N SER A 415 -2.15 1.47 5.84
CA SER A 415 -1.55 2.40 6.82
C SER A 415 -2.04 3.82 6.58
N ALA A 416 -2.41 4.56 7.63
CA ALA A 416 -2.80 5.96 7.51
C ALA A 416 -1.67 6.93 7.82
N THR A 417 -1.78 8.13 7.24
CA THR A 417 -0.94 9.29 7.55
C THR A 417 -1.73 10.57 7.31
N GLN A 418 -1.55 11.61 8.14
CA GLN A 418 -2.15 12.93 7.87
C GLN A 418 -1.50 13.53 6.62
N THR A 419 -2.33 13.82 5.62
CA THR A 419 -1.85 14.23 4.30
C THR A 419 -1.09 15.56 4.38
N GLY A 420 0.17 15.54 3.94
CA GLY A 420 1.04 16.72 3.94
C GLY A 420 1.59 17.13 5.31
N LYS A 421 1.16 16.51 6.40
CA LYS A 421 1.59 16.81 7.79
C LYS A 421 2.52 15.75 8.36
N GLU A 422 2.44 14.55 7.84
CA GLU A 422 3.17 13.39 8.31
C GLU A 422 3.88 12.69 7.17
N MET A 423 4.91 11.93 7.51
CA MET A 423 5.57 11.00 6.62
C MET A 423 5.77 9.66 7.33
N GLN A 424 5.72 8.58 6.58
CA GLN A 424 5.95 7.25 7.10
C GLN A 424 7.31 6.72 6.65
N PHE A 425 8.13 6.28 7.60
CA PHE A 425 9.27 5.42 7.29
C PHE A 425 8.75 4.03 6.97
N PHE A 426 8.97 3.60 5.73
CA PHE A 426 8.49 2.30 5.25
C PHE A 426 9.13 1.15 6.03
N GLY A 427 8.29 0.23 6.49
CA GLY A 427 8.71 -0.90 7.28
C GLY A 427 8.90 -2.18 6.47
N ALA A 428 9.02 -3.25 7.21
CA ALA A 428 9.16 -4.62 6.75
C ALA A 428 8.22 -5.51 7.56
N ARG A 429 8.48 -6.82 7.61
CA ARG A 429 7.70 -7.78 8.43
C ARG A 429 8.62 -8.61 9.30
N ALA A 430 8.27 -8.71 10.59
CA ALA A 430 8.82 -9.70 11.49
C ALA A 430 7.97 -10.97 11.41
N ASN A 431 8.62 -12.11 11.14
CA ASN A 431 7.94 -13.40 11.07
C ASN A 431 7.83 -13.99 12.49
N LEU A 432 6.71 -13.71 13.16
CA LEU A 432 6.47 -14.15 14.53
C LEU A 432 6.28 -15.69 14.64
N ALA A 433 5.89 -16.35 13.55
CA ALA A 433 5.83 -17.81 13.49
C ALA A 433 7.23 -18.43 13.61
N LYS A 434 8.23 -17.89 12.90
CA LYS A 434 9.63 -18.33 13.06
C LYS A 434 10.16 -18.02 14.47
N ALA A 435 9.83 -16.87 15.03
CA ALA A 435 10.23 -16.53 16.39
C ALA A 435 9.70 -17.51 17.42
N LEU A 436 8.48 -18.06 17.23
CA LEU A 436 7.93 -19.12 18.08
C LEU A 436 8.76 -20.41 17.95
N LEU A 437 9.12 -20.82 16.74
CA LEU A 437 9.97 -21.99 16.51
C LEU A 437 11.37 -21.80 17.10
N TYR A 438 11.93 -20.60 17.02
CA TYR A 438 13.19 -20.25 17.68
C TYR A 438 13.08 -20.31 19.22
N ALA A 439 11.95 -19.87 19.78
CA ALA A 439 11.72 -19.96 21.21
C ALA A 439 11.74 -21.42 21.71
N ILE A 440 11.16 -22.35 20.94
CA ILE A 440 11.15 -23.79 21.23
C ILE A 440 12.55 -24.37 21.06
N ASN A 441 13.29 -23.97 20.04
CA ASN A 441 14.58 -24.53 19.65
C ASN A 441 15.81 -23.74 20.18
N GLY A 442 15.64 -22.83 21.14
CA GLY A 442 16.76 -22.08 21.73
C GLY A 442 17.48 -21.15 20.74
N GLY A 443 16.77 -20.55 19.80
CA GLY A 443 17.32 -19.62 18.81
C GLY A 443 17.87 -20.26 17.53
N VAL A 444 17.76 -21.60 17.41
CA VAL A 444 18.20 -22.32 16.21
C VAL A 444 17.10 -22.27 15.14
N ASP A 445 17.47 -21.91 13.94
CA ASP A 445 16.57 -21.91 12.77
C ASP A 445 16.27 -23.34 12.32
N GLU A 446 15.02 -23.69 12.29
CA GLU A 446 14.49 -25.03 12.01
C GLU A 446 14.67 -25.48 10.54
N LYS A 447 15.04 -24.54 9.65
CA LYS A 447 15.24 -24.81 8.21
C LYS A 447 16.71 -24.88 7.83
N SER A 448 17.53 -23.94 8.33
CA SER A 448 18.95 -23.86 8.02
C SER A 448 19.83 -24.56 9.06
N PHE A 449 19.29 -24.95 10.21
CA PHE A 449 19.98 -25.53 11.35
C PHE A 449 21.10 -24.64 11.92
N LYS A 450 20.98 -23.30 11.72
CA LYS A 450 21.94 -22.32 12.20
C LYS A 450 21.38 -21.59 13.42
N GLN A 451 22.30 -21.18 14.31
CA GLN A 451 21.96 -20.25 15.38
C GLN A 451 21.65 -18.88 14.76
N VAL A 452 20.40 -18.42 14.84
CA VAL A 452 19.93 -17.14 14.33
C VAL A 452 19.55 -16.20 15.48
N GLY A 453 18.69 -16.68 16.39
CA GLY A 453 18.36 -15.97 17.61
C GLY A 453 19.40 -16.18 18.71
N PRO A 454 19.24 -15.52 19.87
CA PRO A 454 20.10 -15.76 21.03
C PRO A 454 20.05 -17.25 21.42
N ALA A 455 21.19 -17.77 21.88
CA ALA A 455 21.31 -19.15 22.34
C ALA A 455 20.62 -19.31 23.72
N TYR A 456 19.32 -19.24 23.74
CA TYR A 456 18.54 -19.53 24.94
C TYR A 456 18.44 -21.04 25.17
N ARG A 457 18.13 -21.46 26.41
CA ARG A 457 17.93 -22.86 26.71
C ARG A 457 16.72 -23.38 25.90
N PRO A 458 16.90 -24.40 25.04
CA PRO A 458 15.79 -24.98 24.27
C PRO A 458 14.83 -25.71 25.20
N ILE A 459 13.58 -25.86 24.77
CA ILE A 459 12.58 -26.71 25.44
C ILE A 459 12.93 -28.14 25.16
N THR A 460 13.06 -28.97 26.20
CA THR A 460 13.47 -30.39 26.08
C THR A 460 12.37 -31.38 26.45
N SER A 461 11.23 -30.92 26.94
CA SER A 461 10.07 -31.70 27.29
C SER A 461 9.50 -32.45 26.08
N GLU A 462 8.92 -33.62 26.31
CA GLU A 462 8.24 -34.43 25.27
C GLU A 462 6.96 -33.70 24.80
N TYR A 463 6.21 -33.13 25.74
CA TYR A 463 5.03 -32.35 25.50
C TYR A 463 5.33 -30.88 25.82
N LEU A 464 4.81 -29.95 25.02
CA LEU A 464 4.98 -28.53 25.24
C LEU A 464 4.08 -28.08 26.40
N ASP A 465 4.66 -27.36 27.34
CA ASP A 465 3.95 -26.65 28.41
C ASP A 465 3.68 -25.20 28.02
N TYR A 466 2.45 -24.73 28.15
CA TYR A 466 2.07 -23.40 27.70
C TYR A 466 2.86 -22.28 28.40
N ALA A 467 3.02 -22.38 29.74
CA ALA A 467 3.72 -21.35 30.50
C ALA A 467 5.22 -21.29 30.14
N GLU A 468 5.86 -22.44 29.93
CA GLU A 468 7.26 -22.49 29.50
C GLU A 468 7.42 -21.91 28.07
N VAL A 469 6.53 -22.27 27.13
CA VAL A 469 6.56 -21.76 25.76
C VAL A 469 6.32 -20.25 25.74
N GLU A 470 5.32 -19.76 26.48
CA GLU A 470 5.00 -18.32 26.56
C GLU A 470 6.20 -17.52 27.10
N GLU A 471 6.84 -17.97 28.18
CA GLU A 471 8.02 -17.34 28.76
C GLU A 471 9.17 -17.24 27.73
N ARG A 472 9.50 -18.36 27.07
CA ARG A 472 10.55 -18.39 26.04
C ARG A 472 10.22 -17.54 24.83
N TYR A 473 8.96 -17.55 24.44
CA TYR A 473 8.51 -16.78 23.28
C TYR A 473 8.57 -15.25 23.57
N VAL A 474 8.16 -14.81 24.75
CA VAL A 474 8.30 -13.40 25.16
C VAL A 474 9.78 -12.95 25.10
N GLN A 475 10.71 -13.78 25.59
CA GLN A 475 12.15 -13.49 25.51
C GLN A 475 12.63 -13.38 24.04
N MET A 476 12.14 -14.26 23.17
CA MET A 476 12.50 -14.25 21.74
C MET A 476 11.91 -13.06 21.00
N LEU A 477 10.68 -12.66 21.36
CA LEU A 477 10.04 -11.46 20.79
C LEU A 477 10.78 -10.17 21.21
N ASP A 478 11.28 -10.08 22.45
CA ASP A 478 12.03 -8.90 22.92
C ASP A 478 13.36 -8.73 22.13
N TRP A 479 14.09 -9.83 21.92
CA TRP A 479 15.26 -9.85 21.03
C TRP A 479 14.91 -9.41 19.60
N LEU A 480 13.85 -10.03 19.03
CA LEU A 480 13.45 -9.77 17.65
C LEU A 480 13.04 -8.32 17.46
N ALA A 481 12.31 -7.73 18.41
CA ALA A 481 11.90 -6.33 18.37
C ALA A 481 13.10 -5.38 18.32
N GLY A 482 14.11 -5.60 19.15
CA GLY A 482 15.34 -4.79 19.15
C GLY A 482 16.13 -4.89 17.85
N LEU A 483 16.33 -6.10 17.36
CA LEU A 483 17.02 -6.34 16.08
C LEU A 483 16.25 -5.73 14.90
N TYR A 484 14.94 -5.87 14.88
CA TYR A 484 14.06 -5.35 13.84
C TYR A 484 14.13 -3.81 13.78
N VAL A 485 13.99 -3.12 14.92
CA VAL A 485 14.10 -1.66 14.96
C VAL A 485 15.49 -1.20 14.51
N ASN A 486 16.57 -1.87 14.94
CA ASN A 486 17.94 -1.52 14.55
C ASN A 486 18.19 -1.69 13.04
N ILE A 487 17.64 -2.74 12.43
CA ILE A 487 17.71 -2.95 10.97
C ILE A 487 17.00 -1.80 10.24
N LEU A 488 15.79 -1.47 10.66
CA LEU A 488 15.01 -0.39 10.02
C LEU A 488 15.67 0.99 10.25
N ASN A 489 16.21 1.28 11.44
CA ASN A 489 16.96 2.50 11.70
C ASN A 489 18.12 2.70 10.71
N LEU A 490 18.88 1.63 10.48
CA LEU A 490 19.99 1.63 9.54
C LEU A 490 19.52 1.88 8.11
N ILE A 491 18.46 1.18 7.69
CA ILE A 491 17.88 1.32 6.34
C ILE A 491 17.39 2.76 6.12
N GLN A 492 16.62 3.32 7.05
CA GLN A 492 16.06 4.66 6.91
C GLN A 492 17.13 5.76 6.94
N TYR A 493 18.17 5.61 7.78
CA TYR A 493 19.31 6.51 7.77
C TYR A 493 20.03 6.51 6.40
N MET A 494 20.30 5.32 5.85
CA MET A 494 20.97 5.19 4.56
C MET A 494 20.09 5.67 3.40
N HIS A 495 18.77 5.52 3.53
CA HIS A 495 17.83 6.04 2.55
C HIS A 495 17.87 7.58 2.51
N ASP A 496 17.76 8.25 3.65
CA ASP A 496 17.85 9.71 3.73
C ASP A 496 19.20 10.23 3.18
N LYS A 497 20.27 9.48 3.37
CA LYS A 497 21.62 9.90 2.98
C LYS A 497 21.93 9.71 1.49
N TYR A 498 21.46 8.62 0.89
CA TYR A 498 21.88 8.23 -0.47
C TYR A 498 20.75 8.22 -1.50
N TYR A 499 19.50 8.30 -1.04
CA TYR A 499 18.32 8.27 -1.92
C TYR A 499 17.17 9.09 -1.36
N TYR A 500 17.42 10.36 -1.06
CA TYR A 500 16.43 11.27 -0.50
C TYR A 500 15.30 11.55 -1.50
N GLU A 501 14.05 11.38 -1.09
CA GLU A 501 12.84 11.53 -1.91
C GLU A 501 12.38 13.00 -1.97
N ALA A 502 13.21 13.87 -2.53
CA ALA A 502 13.03 15.31 -2.48
C ALA A 502 11.72 15.81 -3.12
N ALA A 503 11.30 15.20 -4.25
CA ALA A 503 10.09 15.60 -4.95
C ALA A 503 8.82 15.37 -4.12
N GLU A 504 8.77 14.25 -3.38
CA GLU A 504 7.67 13.92 -2.49
C GLU A 504 7.70 14.77 -1.22
N MET A 505 8.88 14.89 -0.60
CA MET A 505 9.05 15.70 0.61
C MET A 505 8.88 17.20 0.39
N ALA A 506 9.06 17.71 -0.81
CA ALA A 506 8.74 19.10 -1.16
C ALA A 506 7.24 19.42 -1.02
N LEU A 507 6.40 18.41 -1.08
CA LEU A 507 4.93 18.50 -0.96
C LEU A 507 4.42 18.09 0.44
N ILE A 508 5.30 18.07 1.44
CA ILE A 508 4.99 17.81 2.84
C ILE A 508 5.51 18.97 3.69
N ASP A 509 4.93 19.20 4.85
CA ASP A 509 5.40 20.23 5.78
C ASP A 509 6.87 19.98 6.19
N THR A 510 7.58 21.04 6.47
CA THR A 510 8.99 20.95 6.92
C THR A 510 9.09 20.40 8.33
N ASP A 511 8.19 20.83 9.23
CA ASP A 511 8.04 20.23 10.56
C ASP A 511 7.06 19.07 10.47
N VAL A 512 7.59 17.89 10.14
CA VAL A 512 6.80 16.69 9.84
C VAL A 512 6.83 15.70 11.02
N ARG A 513 5.66 15.24 11.44
CA ARG A 513 5.54 14.07 12.31
C ARG A 513 5.93 12.83 11.51
N ARG A 514 6.78 11.98 12.13
CA ARG A 514 7.29 10.76 11.49
C ARG A 514 6.72 9.54 12.17
N THR A 515 6.12 8.63 11.40
CA THR A 515 5.77 7.29 11.87
C THR A 515 6.84 6.30 11.41
N PHE A 516 7.03 5.24 12.21
CA PHE A 516 8.01 4.19 11.97
C PHE A 516 7.26 2.88 11.82
N ALA A 517 6.94 2.52 10.58
CA ALA A 517 6.12 1.39 10.27
C ALA A 517 6.84 0.08 10.60
N THR A 518 6.18 -0.76 11.38
CA THR A 518 6.58 -2.15 11.62
C THR A 518 5.45 -3.09 11.19
N GLY A 519 5.68 -4.39 11.17
CA GLY A 519 4.63 -5.32 10.75
C GLY A 519 4.84 -6.75 11.20
N ILE A 520 3.73 -7.44 11.34
CA ILE A 520 3.64 -8.82 11.81
C ILE A 520 3.26 -9.75 10.65
N ALA A 521 4.00 -10.86 10.50
CA ALA A 521 3.65 -12.00 9.66
C ALA A 521 3.49 -13.26 10.53
N GLY A 522 2.60 -14.17 10.10
CA GLY A 522 2.34 -15.44 10.80
C GLY A 522 1.40 -15.30 12.01
N PHE A 523 0.63 -14.24 12.09
CA PHE A 523 -0.20 -13.88 13.23
C PHE A 523 -1.15 -15.00 13.66
N SER A 524 -2.03 -15.45 12.77
CA SER A 524 -3.03 -16.49 13.06
C SER A 524 -2.40 -17.86 13.37
N HIS A 525 -1.30 -18.22 12.70
CA HIS A 525 -0.58 -19.47 12.99
C HIS A 525 0.05 -19.47 14.40
N VAL A 526 0.52 -18.32 14.88
CA VAL A 526 0.98 -18.19 16.27
C VAL A 526 -0.18 -18.34 17.25
N ILE A 527 -1.32 -17.70 16.98
CA ILE A 527 -2.52 -17.84 17.82
C ILE A 527 -2.94 -19.28 17.92
N ASP A 528 -3.10 -19.96 16.77
CA ASP A 528 -3.55 -21.35 16.74
C ASP A 528 -2.52 -22.30 17.36
N SER A 529 -1.22 -22.03 17.20
CA SER A 529 -0.14 -22.81 17.83
C SER A 529 -0.17 -22.67 19.37
N LEU A 530 -0.30 -21.45 19.89
CA LEU A 530 -0.40 -21.23 21.33
C LEU A 530 -1.71 -21.77 21.90
N SER A 531 -2.80 -21.70 21.14
CA SER A 531 -4.08 -22.31 21.50
C SER A 531 -3.97 -23.83 21.56
N ALA A 532 -3.32 -24.47 20.56
CA ALA A 532 -3.07 -25.91 20.57
C ALA A 532 -2.26 -26.35 21.81
N ILE A 533 -1.18 -25.62 22.12
CA ILE A 533 -0.34 -25.91 23.29
C ILE A 533 -1.13 -25.73 24.61
N LYS A 534 -2.05 -24.76 24.65
CA LYS A 534 -2.82 -24.45 25.87
C LYS A 534 -4.00 -25.39 26.12
N TYR A 535 -4.68 -25.84 25.06
CA TYR A 535 -5.96 -26.55 25.16
C TYR A 535 -5.94 -27.99 24.67
N ALA A 536 -4.90 -28.39 23.91
CA ALA A 536 -4.67 -29.76 23.49
C ALA A 536 -3.36 -30.29 24.10
N LYS A 537 -2.88 -31.45 23.64
CA LYS A 537 -1.55 -31.95 23.96
C LYS A 537 -0.69 -31.90 22.70
N VAL A 538 0.38 -31.14 22.75
CA VAL A 538 1.33 -31.04 21.63
C VAL A 538 2.64 -31.73 21.98
N LYS A 539 2.88 -32.85 21.32
CA LYS A 539 4.10 -33.65 21.47
C LYS A 539 5.14 -33.18 20.48
N THR A 540 6.38 -32.99 20.91
CA THR A 540 7.51 -32.62 20.06
C THR A 540 8.09 -33.81 19.32
N VAL A 541 8.34 -33.69 18.02
CA VAL A 541 9.11 -34.64 17.21
C VAL A 541 10.47 -34.05 16.93
N ARG A 542 11.54 -34.76 17.35
CA ARG A 542 12.92 -34.25 17.26
C ARG A 542 13.73 -35.00 16.22
N ASP A 543 14.69 -34.30 15.61
CA ASP A 543 15.71 -34.91 14.76
C ASP A 543 16.82 -35.58 15.60
N GLU A 544 17.82 -36.11 14.94
CA GLU A 544 18.98 -36.78 15.55
C GLU A 544 19.85 -35.84 16.42
N ASN A 545 19.74 -34.52 16.23
CA ASN A 545 20.46 -33.51 16.99
C ASN A 545 19.61 -32.96 18.16
N GLY A 546 18.38 -33.45 18.33
CA GLY A 546 17.47 -33.03 19.36
C GLY A 546 16.66 -31.74 19.02
N LEU A 547 16.78 -31.23 17.78
CA LEU A 547 15.99 -30.09 17.32
C LEU A 547 14.54 -30.51 17.07
N VAL A 548 13.58 -29.74 17.52
CA VAL A 548 12.16 -29.96 17.22
C VAL A 548 11.89 -29.60 15.77
N VAL A 549 11.46 -30.57 14.98
CA VAL A 549 11.22 -30.44 13.54
C VAL A 549 9.78 -30.74 13.13
N ASP A 550 8.98 -31.32 14.02
CA ASP A 550 7.55 -31.57 13.80
C ASP A 550 6.78 -31.68 15.13
N TYR A 551 5.47 -31.78 15.05
CA TYR A 551 4.56 -31.82 16.20
C TYR A 551 3.44 -32.82 15.95
N GLU A 552 3.08 -33.61 16.99
CA GLU A 552 1.90 -34.47 17.04
C GLU A 552 0.87 -33.81 17.99
N ILE A 553 -0.36 -33.60 17.52
CA ILE A 553 -1.40 -32.91 18.29
C ILE A 553 -2.46 -33.96 18.67
N GLU A 554 -2.73 -34.05 19.98
CA GLU A 554 -3.76 -34.91 20.54
C GLU A 554 -4.87 -34.05 21.17
N GLY A 555 -6.10 -34.15 20.63
CA GLY A 555 -7.27 -33.41 21.08
C GLY A 555 -7.58 -32.18 20.23
N ASP A 556 -8.73 -31.58 20.50
CA ASP A 556 -9.22 -30.38 19.82
C ASP A 556 -8.83 -29.12 20.59
N PHE A 557 -8.69 -28.01 19.85
CA PHE A 557 -8.38 -26.70 20.44
C PHE A 557 -9.12 -25.59 19.70
N PRO A 558 -9.44 -24.46 20.39
CA PRO A 558 -10.05 -23.29 19.76
C PRO A 558 -9.14 -22.72 18.66
N LYS A 559 -9.73 -22.40 17.52
CA LYS A 559 -9.00 -21.78 16.39
C LYS A 559 -9.51 -20.37 16.18
N TYR A 560 -8.57 -19.48 15.87
CA TYR A 560 -8.87 -18.09 15.51
C TYR A 560 -9.74 -18.02 14.24
N GLY A 561 -10.70 -17.09 14.23
CA GLY A 561 -11.66 -16.93 13.13
C GLY A 561 -12.98 -17.66 13.32
N ASN A 562 -13.33 -18.02 14.56
CA ASN A 562 -14.57 -18.72 14.91
C ASN A 562 -15.39 -18.03 16.02
N ASP A 563 -15.06 -16.77 16.32
CA ASP A 563 -15.65 -15.98 17.41
C ASP A 563 -15.49 -16.66 18.79
N ASP A 564 -14.34 -17.27 19.01
CA ASP A 564 -14.00 -17.96 20.28
C ASP A 564 -12.97 -17.13 21.05
N ASP A 565 -13.40 -16.53 22.15
CA ASP A 565 -12.54 -15.65 22.98
C ASP A 565 -11.26 -16.33 23.46
N ARG A 566 -11.25 -17.66 23.62
CA ARG A 566 -10.07 -18.41 24.05
C ARG A 566 -8.92 -18.33 23.05
N ALA A 567 -9.22 -18.24 21.76
CA ALA A 567 -8.24 -18.03 20.69
C ALA A 567 -8.03 -16.52 20.42
N ASP A 568 -9.12 -15.75 20.34
CA ASP A 568 -9.09 -14.33 19.97
C ASP A 568 -8.29 -13.49 20.97
N GLU A 569 -8.39 -13.79 22.29
CA GLU A 569 -7.60 -13.14 23.36
C GLU A 569 -6.09 -13.36 23.19
N ILE A 570 -5.66 -14.51 22.67
CA ILE A 570 -4.25 -14.76 22.37
C ILE A 570 -3.78 -13.80 21.27
N GLY A 571 -4.61 -13.53 20.26
CA GLY A 571 -4.31 -12.55 19.21
C GLY A 571 -4.14 -11.13 19.75
N VAL A 572 -5.05 -10.71 20.63
CA VAL A 572 -4.95 -9.40 21.29
C VAL A 572 -3.69 -9.30 22.14
N TRP A 573 -3.38 -10.35 22.91
CA TRP A 573 -2.14 -10.43 23.69
C TRP A 573 -0.89 -10.34 22.82
N LEU A 574 -0.84 -11.10 21.73
CA LEU A 574 0.30 -11.12 20.81
C LEU A 574 0.57 -9.75 20.21
N LEU A 575 -0.47 -9.09 19.69
CA LEU A 575 -0.37 -7.74 19.13
C LEU A 575 0.17 -6.75 20.16
N LYS A 576 -0.44 -6.67 21.34
CA LYS A 576 -0.05 -5.74 22.41
C LYS A 576 1.38 -6.00 22.89
N THR A 577 1.74 -7.28 23.05
CA THR A 577 3.07 -7.68 23.51
C THR A 577 4.14 -7.22 22.52
N PHE A 578 3.98 -7.52 21.23
CA PHE A 578 5.02 -7.21 20.26
C PHE A 578 5.20 -5.70 20.05
N ILE A 579 4.13 -4.93 19.86
CA ILE A 579 4.26 -3.47 19.71
C ILE A 579 4.82 -2.79 20.97
N THR A 580 4.49 -3.30 22.15
CA THR A 580 5.08 -2.79 23.40
C THR A 580 6.59 -3.01 23.43
N MET A 581 7.07 -4.15 22.93
CA MET A 581 8.51 -4.42 22.82
C MET A 581 9.19 -3.52 21.79
N ILE A 582 8.58 -3.32 20.62
CA ILE A 582 9.06 -2.38 19.61
C ILE A 582 9.24 -0.96 20.20
N LYS A 583 8.24 -0.47 20.95
CA LYS A 583 8.24 0.88 21.57
C LYS A 583 9.31 1.09 22.65
N LYS A 584 10.00 0.05 23.13
CA LYS A 584 11.15 0.18 24.05
C LYS A 584 12.41 0.73 23.37
N HIS A 585 12.50 0.65 22.05
CA HIS A 585 13.71 0.92 21.30
C HIS A 585 13.67 2.31 20.64
N HIS A 586 14.85 2.93 20.57
CA HIS A 586 15.01 4.22 19.89
C HIS A 586 14.86 4.05 18.39
N THR A 587 14.00 4.86 17.79
CA THR A 587 13.72 4.89 16.37
C THR A 587 14.44 6.05 15.67
N TYR A 588 14.80 5.86 14.41
CA TYR A 588 15.46 6.89 13.61
C TYR A 588 14.64 8.19 13.60
N ARG A 589 15.31 9.33 13.87
CA ARG A 589 14.69 10.67 13.96
C ARG A 589 13.56 10.76 14.99
N ASN A 590 13.60 9.97 16.04
CA ASN A 590 12.56 9.92 17.09
C ASN A 590 11.16 9.69 16.52
N SER A 591 11.06 8.93 15.43
CA SER A 591 9.77 8.59 14.80
C SER A 591 8.92 7.72 15.71
N GLU A 592 7.61 7.88 15.62
CA GLU A 592 6.65 7.10 16.42
C GLU A 592 6.49 5.69 15.86
N ALA A 593 6.81 4.67 16.66
CA ALA A 593 6.68 3.29 16.24
C ALA A 593 5.20 2.89 16.13
N THR A 594 4.81 2.41 14.95
CA THR A 594 3.50 1.85 14.61
C THR A 594 3.66 0.40 14.17
N THR A 595 2.57 -0.38 14.09
CA THR A 595 2.63 -1.75 13.61
C THR A 595 1.39 -2.12 12.80
N SER A 596 1.56 -3.10 11.90
CA SER A 596 0.49 -3.68 11.10
C SER A 596 0.42 -5.20 11.25
N ILE A 597 -0.75 -5.76 10.96
CA ILE A 597 -0.93 -7.19 10.70
C ILE A 597 -1.24 -7.32 9.21
N LEU A 598 -0.17 -7.42 8.41
CA LEU A 598 -0.25 -7.37 6.95
C LEU A 598 0.92 -8.15 6.34
N THR A 599 0.66 -8.99 5.33
CA THR A 599 1.71 -9.78 4.66
C THR A 599 1.86 -9.50 3.17
N ILE A 600 0.88 -8.86 2.54
CA ILE A 600 0.81 -8.76 1.07
C ILE A 600 0.78 -10.20 0.49
N THR A 601 1.31 -10.45 -0.72
CA THR A 601 1.51 -11.82 -1.27
C THR A 601 2.76 -12.51 -0.74
N SER A 602 3.52 -11.84 0.11
CA SER A 602 4.75 -12.38 0.71
C SER A 602 4.48 -13.51 1.72
N ASN A 603 3.20 -13.72 2.12
CA ASN A 603 2.79 -14.87 2.94
C ASN A 603 3.25 -16.22 2.35
N VAL A 604 3.30 -16.36 1.03
CA VAL A 604 3.81 -17.54 0.33
C VAL A 604 5.30 -17.74 0.61
N VAL A 605 6.10 -16.67 0.43
CA VAL A 605 7.54 -16.71 0.69
C VAL A 605 7.82 -16.95 2.17
N TYR A 606 7.11 -16.28 3.07
CA TYR A 606 7.26 -16.53 4.51
C TYR A 606 6.98 -17.99 4.87
N GLY A 607 5.96 -18.60 4.27
CA GLY A 607 5.64 -20.00 4.43
C GLY A 607 6.74 -20.95 3.96
N LYS A 608 7.41 -20.64 2.84
CA LYS A 608 8.55 -21.42 2.34
C LYS A 608 9.71 -21.50 3.34
N TYR A 609 9.93 -20.42 4.10
CA TYR A 609 11.03 -20.32 5.07
C TYR A 609 10.63 -20.68 6.51
N THR A 610 9.38 -21.05 6.77
CA THR A 610 8.88 -21.46 8.09
C THR A 610 8.66 -22.97 8.14
N GLY A 611 9.17 -23.62 9.17
CA GLY A 611 9.04 -25.07 9.41
C GLY A 611 7.62 -25.50 9.80
N ASN A 612 7.45 -26.76 10.19
CA ASN A 612 6.22 -27.28 10.78
C ASN A 612 5.89 -26.53 12.07
N MET A 613 4.60 -26.35 12.35
CA MET A 613 4.16 -25.55 13.51
C MET A 613 3.22 -26.34 14.44
N PRO A 614 3.13 -25.95 15.71
CA PRO A 614 2.27 -26.62 16.71
C PRO A 614 0.77 -26.60 16.41
N ASP A 615 0.29 -25.74 15.50
CA ASP A 615 -1.10 -25.70 15.01
C ASP A 615 -1.41 -26.79 13.95
N GLY A 616 -0.40 -27.56 13.52
CA GLY A 616 -0.50 -28.57 12.47
C GLY A 616 -0.12 -28.07 11.08
N ARG A 617 0.24 -26.78 10.92
CA ARG A 617 0.73 -26.24 9.65
C ARG A 617 2.01 -26.98 9.22
N ARG A 618 2.05 -27.36 7.96
CA ARG A 618 3.21 -28.02 7.36
C ARG A 618 4.20 -27.04 6.75
N ALA A 619 5.48 -27.35 6.85
CA ALA A 619 6.55 -26.62 6.17
C ALA A 619 6.24 -26.49 4.67
N TRP A 620 6.69 -25.38 4.05
CA TRP A 620 6.46 -25.01 2.66
C TRP A 620 5.04 -24.55 2.30
N THR A 621 4.04 -24.73 3.16
CA THR A 621 2.72 -24.16 2.91
C THR A 621 2.73 -22.66 3.21
N PRO A 622 1.98 -21.83 2.46
CA PRO A 622 1.86 -20.41 2.75
C PRO A 622 1.40 -20.15 4.19
N LEU A 623 1.84 -19.04 4.78
CA LEU A 623 1.19 -18.50 5.97
C LEU A 623 -0.15 -17.85 5.59
N ALA A 624 -1.06 -17.73 6.52
CA ALA A 624 -2.28 -16.98 6.30
C ALA A 624 -1.95 -15.49 6.00
N PRO A 625 -2.65 -14.83 5.06
CA PRO A 625 -2.37 -13.45 4.70
C PRO A 625 -2.91 -12.48 5.76
N GLY A 626 -2.09 -11.52 6.19
CA GLY A 626 -2.49 -10.49 7.13
C GLY A 626 -3.05 -11.03 8.44
N ALA A 627 -4.21 -10.55 8.84
CA ALA A 627 -4.95 -10.99 10.02
C ALA A 627 -5.99 -12.08 9.72
N ASN A 628 -6.03 -12.59 8.49
CA ASN A 628 -6.95 -13.68 8.16
C ASN A 628 -6.68 -14.91 9.02
N PRO A 629 -7.71 -15.68 9.38
CA PRO A 629 -7.54 -16.99 10.01
C PRO A 629 -6.70 -17.94 9.19
N SER A 630 -6.10 -18.94 9.85
CA SER A 630 -5.32 -20.00 9.19
C SER A 630 -6.23 -20.82 8.25
N TYR A 631 -5.66 -21.32 7.16
CA TYR A 631 -6.42 -22.10 6.16
C TYR A 631 -7.10 -23.30 6.79
N GLY A 632 -8.44 -23.39 6.61
CA GLY A 632 -9.28 -24.43 7.19
C GLY A 632 -9.58 -24.26 8.69
N ALA A 633 -9.21 -23.13 9.29
CA ALA A 633 -9.56 -22.83 10.67
C ALA A 633 -11.00 -22.32 10.82
N GLU A 634 -11.48 -21.57 9.82
CA GLU A 634 -12.84 -20.99 9.79
C GLU A 634 -13.90 -22.08 9.57
N GLN A 635 -14.68 -22.38 10.60
CA GLN A 635 -15.70 -23.43 10.59
C GLN A 635 -17.11 -22.91 10.87
N ASN A 636 -17.22 -21.67 11.42
CA ASN A 636 -18.48 -21.09 11.88
C ASN A 636 -19.05 -20.02 10.94
N GLY A 637 -18.57 -19.97 9.66
CA GLY A 637 -19.05 -19.05 8.63
C GLY A 637 -18.43 -17.65 8.69
N LEU A 638 -18.83 -16.81 7.72
CA LEU A 638 -18.28 -15.48 7.50
C LEU A 638 -18.39 -14.57 8.72
N LEU A 639 -19.57 -14.51 9.35
CA LEU A 639 -19.80 -13.58 10.47
C LEU A 639 -18.95 -13.91 11.67
N ALA A 640 -18.73 -15.19 11.98
CA ALA A 640 -17.85 -15.59 13.08
C ALA A 640 -16.39 -15.24 12.77
N SER A 641 -15.94 -15.41 11.53
CA SER A 641 -14.61 -14.97 11.10
C SER A 641 -14.45 -13.46 11.29
N LEU A 642 -15.40 -12.68 10.81
CA LEU A 642 -15.38 -11.22 10.95
C LEU A 642 -15.38 -10.79 12.42
N ASN A 643 -16.21 -11.43 13.28
CA ASN A 643 -16.28 -11.11 14.71
C ASN A 643 -14.94 -11.35 15.45
N SER A 644 -14.17 -12.39 15.09
CA SER A 644 -12.83 -12.57 15.65
C SER A 644 -11.91 -11.39 15.36
N LEU A 645 -11.98 -10.82 14.15
CA LEU A 645 -11.14 -9.70 13.75
C LEU A 645 -11.58 -8.37 14.40
N THR A 646 -12.88 -8.18 14.70
CA THR A 646 -13.36 -6.96 15.37
C THR A 646 -12.77 -6.79 16.78
N LYS A 647 -12.32 -7.88 17.40
CA LYS A 647 -11.70 -7.87 18.74
C LYS A 647 -10.26 -7.33 18.74
N LEU A 648 -9.63 -7.21 17.58
CA LEU A 648 -8.28 -6.66 17.44
C LEU A 648 -8.32 -5.13 17.53
N PRO A 649 -7.72 -4.51 18.56
CA PRO A 649 -7.85 -3.07 18.76
C PRO A 649 -6.95 -2.27 17.81
N TYR A 650 -7.53 -1.48 16.93
CA TYR A 650 -6.83 -0.68 15.92
C TYR A 650 -5.76 0.24 16.51
N HIS A 651 -6.00 0.90 17.63
CA HIS A 651 -5.05 1.81 18.27
C HIS A 651 -3.71 1.17 18.70
N TRP A 652 -3.63 -0.18 18.71
CA TRP A 652 -2.38 -0.92 18.88
C TRP A 652 -1.73 -1.31 17.55
N ALA A 653 -2.43 -1.15 16.43
CA ALA A 653 -2.00 -1.54 15.10
C ALA A 653 -2.25 -0.41 14.08
N LEU A 654 -1.68 0.78 14.34
CA LEU A 654 -1.93 2.01 13.57
C LEU A 654 -1.47 1.94 12.10
N ASP A 655 -0.64 0.98 11.75
CA ASP A 655 -0.30 0.66 10.34
C ASP A 655 -1.28 -0.33 9.71
N GLY A 656 -2.35 -0.69 10.42
CA GLY A 656 -3.51 -1.39 9.90
C GLY A 656 -3.56 -2.89 10.13
N ILE A 657 -4.78 -3.41 10.04
CA ILE A 657 -5.13 -4.82 10.25
C ILE A 657 -5.79 -5.32 8.96
N SER A 658 -5.02 -5.98 8.11
CA SER A 658 -5.52 -6.43 6.80
C SER A 658 -6.38 -7.68 6.92
N ASN A 659 -7.61 -7.59 6.38
CA ASN A 659 -8.53 -8.71 6.23
C ASN A 659 -8.99 -8.83 4.78
N THR A 660 -9.03 -10.05 4.24
CA THR A 660 -9.50 -10.33 2.88
C THR A 660 -10.49 -11.47 2.92
N GLN A 661 -11.73 -11.22 2.52
CA GLN A 661 -12.78 -12.21 2.48
C GLN A 661 -13.22 -12.50 1.05
N THR A 662 -13.41 -13.76 0.73
CA THR A 662 -13.95 -14.21 -0.54
C THR A 662 -15.33 -14.82 -0.31
N MET A 663 -16.33 -14.24 -0.94
CA MET A 663 -17.75 -14.62 -0.80
C MET A 663 -18.24 -15.23 -2.11
N ASP A 664 -18.91 -16.36 -2.02
CA ASP A 664 -19.64 -16.88 -3.18
C ASP A 664 -20.79 -15.92 -3.52
N PRO A 665 -21.00 -15.58 -4.79
CA PRO A 665 -22.08 -14.67 -5.17
C PRO A 665 -23.46 -15.12 -4.66
N ASN A 666 -23.73 -16.44 -4.58
CA ASN A 666 -25.01 -16.96 -4.09
C ASN A 666 -25.19 -16.79 -2.58
N ALA A 667 -24.10 -16.75 -1.81
CA ALA A 667 -24.15 -16.44 -0.37
C ALA A 667 -24.61 -15.01 -0.10
N LEU A 668 -24.25 -14.06 -1.00
CA LEU A 668 -24.67 -12.67 -0.91
C LEU A 668 -26.10 -12.43 -1.47
N GLY A 669 -26.61 -13.29 -2.34
CA GLY A 669 -27.96 -13.13 -2.92
C GLY A 669 -28.05 -13.59 -4.38
N HIS A 670 -29.25 -13.50 -4.94
CA HIS A 670 -29.56 -14.01 -6.28
C HIS A 670 -29.60 -12.93 -7.37
N SER A 671 -29.51 -11.66 -6.99
CA SER A 671 -29.42 -10.52 -7.91
C SER A 671 -28.33 -9.55 -7.45
N ASP A 672 -27.81 -8.72 -8.35
CA ASP A 672 -26.77 -7.73 -8.00
C ASP A 672 -27.29 -6.71 -6.97
N VAL A 673 -28.57 -6.38 -7.00
CA VAL A 673 -29.20 -5.51 -5.99
C VAL A 673 -29.21 -6.16 -4.61
N GLU A 674 -29.60 -7.44 -4.52
CA GLU A 674 -29.55 -8.18 -3.26
C GLU A 674 -28.13 -8.31 -2.74
N ARG A 675 -27.20 -8.69 -3.62
CA ARG A 675 -25.77 -8.81 -3.27
C ARG A 675 -25.21 -7.51 -2.72
N SER A 676 -25.50 -6.40 -3.39
CA SER A 676 -25.04 -5.07 -2.96
C SER A 676 -25.63 -4.67 -1.61
N ASN A 677 -26.94 -4.87 -1.39
CA ASN A 677 -27.58 -4.58 -0.12
C ASN A 677 -27.06 -5.45 1.02
N ASN A 678 -26.88 -6.74 0.77
CA ASN A 678 -26.33 -7.66 1.77
C ASN A 678 -24.88 -7.37 2.08
N LEU A 679 -24.06 -6.95 1.09
CA LEU A 679 -22.70 -6.48 1.35
C LEU A 679 -22.68 -5.22 2.21
N VAL A 680 -23.60 -4.26 1.98
CA VAL A 680 -23.73 -3.08 2.86
C VAL A 680 -24.03 -3.51 4.30
N ASN A 681 -24.94 -4.45 4.50
CA ASN A 681 -25.27 -4.95 5.85
C ASN A 681 -24.05 -5.62 6.52
N VAL A 682 -23.25 -6.38 5.78
CA VAL A 682 -22.00 -6.98 6.30
C VAL A 682 -21.00 -5.89 6.67
N LEU A 683 -20.80 -4.88 5.82
CA LEU A 683 -19.89 -3.76 6.09
C LEU A 683 -20.33 -2.96 7.33
N ASP A 684 -21.62 -2.61 7.41
CA ASP A 684 -22.17 -1.90 8.58
C ASP A 684 -21.93 -2.70 9.85
N GLY A 685 -22.33 -3.99 9.86
CA GLY A 685 -22.17 -4.84 11.05
C GLY A 685 -20.70 -5.07 11.45
N TYR A 686 -19.79 -5.17 10.50
CA TYR A 686 -18.37 -5.37 10.76
C TYR A 686 -17.69 -4.10 11.27
N PHE A 687 -17.92 -2.96 10.61
CA PHE A 687 -17.25 -1.71 10.98
C PHE A 687 -17.86 -1.04 12.20
N ASP A 688 -19.15 -1.15 12.44
CA ASP A 688 -19.78 -0.64 13.67
C ASP A 688 -19.26 -1.35 14.95
N GLN A 689 -18.72 -2.57 14.82
CA GLN A 689 -18.04 -3.28 15.91
C GLN A 689 -16.57 -2.85 16.09
N GLY A 690 -16.05 -1.90 15.32
CA GLY A 690 -14.70 -1.35 15.46
C GLY A 690 -13.61 -2.07 14.66
N ALA A 691 -13.97 -2.92 13.70
CA ALA A 691 -13.02 -3.50 12.76
C ALA A 691 -12.34 -2.42 11.91
N HIS A 692 -11.13 -2.69 11.42
CA HIS A 692 -10.34 -1.70 10.69
C HIS A 692 -10.55 -1.75 9.18
N HIS A 693 -10.37 -2.91 8.53
CA HIS A 693 -10.22 -3.01 7.07
C HIS A 693 -10.88 -4.27 6.52
N LEU A 694 -11.41 -4.17 5.29
CA LEU A 694 -11.94 -5.30 4.55
C LEU A 694 -11.64 -5.20 3.04
N ASN A 695 -10.94 -6.18 2.52
CA ASN A 695 -10.93 -6.52 1.10
C ASN A 695 -12.10 -7.48 0.80
N VAL A 696 -12.87 -7.18 -0.25
CA VAL A 696 -14.00 -7.98 -0.66
C VAL A 696 -13.75 -8.58 -2.04
N ASN A 697 -13.82 -9.91 -2.14
CA ASN A 697 -13.88 -10.65 -3.38
C ASN A 697 -15.27 -11.30 -3.53
N VAL A 698 -15.88 -11.19 -4.71
CA VAL A 698 -17.20 -11.82 -4.99
C VAL A 698 -17.09 -12.64 -6.28
N PHE A 699 -16.71 -13.90 -6.11
CA PHE A 699 -16.64 -14.88 -7.20
C PHE A 699 -16.55 -16.30 -6.64
N GLY A 700 -16.93 -17.31 -7.45
CA GLY A 700 -16.78 -18.72 -7.09
C GLY A 700 -15.36 -19.23 -7.36
N LYS A 701 -15.00 -20.32 -6.68
CA LYS A 701 -13.70 -21.01 -6.80
C LYS A 701 -13.43 -21.52 -8.20
N GLU A 702 -14.47 -21.96 -8.91
CA GLU A 702 -14.39 -22.49 -10.27
C GLU A 702 -13.84 -21.45 -11.25
N LYS A 703 -14.19 -20.18 -11.07
CA LYS A 703 -13.69 -19.08 -11.91
C LYS A 703 -12.17 -18.91 -11.77
N LEU A 704 -11.63 -19.04 -10.56
CA LEU A 704 -10.18 -18.97 -10.34
C LEU A 704 -9.46 -20.16 -10.97
N VAL A 705 -10.01 -21.38 -10.84
CA VAL A 705 -9.43 -22.58 -11.45
C VAL A 705 -9.43 -22.45 -12.98
N ASP A 706 -10.54 -22.01 -13.57
CA ASP A 706 -10.63 -21.82 -15.03
C ASP A 706 -9.66 -20.71 -15.50
N ALA A 707 -9.55 -19.59 -14.79
CA ALA A 707 -8.61 -18.50 -15.12
C ALA A 707 -7.13 -18.94 -14.98
N MET A 708 -6.83 -19.84 -14.06
CA MET A 708 -5.51 -20.41 -13.87
C MET A 708 -5.11 -21.39 -14.97
N GLU A 709 -6.07 -22.21 -15.45
CA GLU A 709 -5.86 -23.19 -16.52
C GLU A 709 -5.95 -22.57 -17.92
N HIS A 710 -6.72 -21.47 -18.09
CA HIS A 710 -7.02 -20.82 -19.35
C HIS A 710 -6.80 -19.30 -19.31
N PRO A 711 -5.57 -18.83 -18.95
CA PRO A 711 -5.27 -17.40 -18.79
C PRO A 711 -5.37 -16.59 -20.10
N GLU A 712 -5.41 -17.26 -21.24
CA GLU A 712 -5.54 -16.67 -22.57
C GLU A 712 -6.96 -16.18 -22.91
N LYS A 713 -7.99 -16.62 -22.16
CA LYS A 713 -9.38 -16.20 -22.41
C LYS A 713 -9.54 -14.69 -22.21
N PRO A 714 -10.22 -13.97 -23.13
CA PRO A 714 -10.35 -12.51 -23.06
C PRO A 714 -10.98 -12.01 -21.77
N GLU A 715 -11.92 -12.74 -21.18
CA GLU A 715 -12.61 -12.40 -19.94
C GLU A 715 -11.65 -12.34 -18.72
N TYR A 716 -10.51 -13.02 -18.77
CA TYR A 716 -9.52 -13.02 -17.69
C TYR A 716 -8.44 -11.95 -17.83
N ALA A 717 -8.38 -11.24 -18.97
CA ALA A 717 -7.35 -10.23 -19.24
C ALA A 717 -7.29 -9.13 -18.16
N ASN A 718 -8.45 -8.76 -17.61
CA ASN A 718 -8.59 -7.76 -16.54
C ASN A 718 -9.22 -8.34 -15.26
N PHE A 719 -9.28 -9.66 -15.13
CA PHE A 719 -9.84 -10.29 -13.94
C PHE A 719 -9.01 -9.92 -12.73
N THR A 720 -9.58 -9.02 -11.92
CA THR A 720 -8.94 -8.44 -10.74
C THR A 720 -9.43 -9.14 -9.49
N ILE A 721 -8.50 -9.43 -8.58
CA ILE A 721 -8.79 -10.00 -7.27
C ILE A 721 -8.08 -9.18 -6.17
N ARG A 722 -8.70 -9.16 -4.99
CA ARG A 722 -8.09 -8.63 -3.77
C ARG A 722 -7.27 -9.74 -3.11
N VAL A 723 -6.05 -9.44 -2.68
CA VAL A 723 -5.13 -10.46 -2.12
C VAL A 723 -4.79 -10.23 -0.66
N SER A 724 -4.24 -9.08 -0.29
CA SER A 724 -3.97 -8.67 1.08
C SER A 724 -3.56 -7.19 1.08
N GLY A 725 -4.51 -6.30 1.32
CA GLY A 725 -4.29 -4.85 1.29
C GLY A 725 -4.14 -4.22 -0.11
N TYR A 726 -4.22 -5.01 -1.18
CA TYR A 726 -4.20 -4.52 -2.56
C TYR A 726 -4.86 -5.52 -3.52
N ALA A 727 -5.03 -5.11 -4.78
CA ALA A 727 -5.56 -5.94 -5.85
C ALA A 727 -4.47 -6.30 -6.87
N VAL A 728 -4.69 -7.39 -7.59
CA VAL A 728 -3.85 -7.83 -8.70
C VAL A 728 -4.71 -8.40 -9.83
N LYS A 729 -4.18 -8.42 -11.05
CA LYS A 729 -4.75 -9.28 -12.08
C LYS A 729 -4.39 -10.73 -11.76
N PHE A 730 -5.38 -11.59 -11.58
CA PHE A 730 -5.16 -12.98 -11.16
C PHE A 730 -4.18 -13.74 -12.07
N ILE A 731 -4.28 -13.52 -13.37
CA ILE A 731 -3.38 -14.16 -14.35
C ILE A 731 -1.92 -13.64 -14.31
N SER A 732 -1.66 -12.55 -13.56
CA SER A 732 -0.30 -12.00 -13.37
C SER A 732 0.41 -12.56 -12.13
N LEU A 733 -0.29 -13.36 -11.31
CA LEU A 733 0.29 -14.07 -10.17
C LEU A 733 1.13 -15.25 -10.63
N THR A 734 2.15 -15.62 -9.85
CA THR A 734 2.84 -16.89 -10.02
C THR A 734 1.87 -18.05 -9.76
N ARG A 735 2.16 -19.23 -10.31
CA ARG A 735 1.33 -20.43 -10.10
C ARG A 735 1.15 -20.75 -8.61
N GLU A 736 2.20 -20.61 -7.81
CA GLU A 736 2.15 -20.84 -6.37
C GLU A 736 1.19 -19.88 -5.65
N GLN A 737 1.20 -18.60 -6.04
CA GLN A 737 0.31 -17.61 -5.47
C GLN A 737 -1.13 -17.77 -5.96
N GLN A 738 -1.35 -18.21 -7.19
CA GLN A 738 -2.68 -18.59 -7.67
C GLN A 738 -3.25 -19.75 -6.85
N LEU A 739 -2.43 -20.76 -6.57
CA LEU A 739 -2.81 -21.90 -5.72
C LEU A 739 -3.08 -21.47 -4.28
N ASP A 740 -2.30 -20.53 -3.73
CA ASP A 740 -2.57 -19.93 -2.41
C ASP A 740 -3.95 -19.29 -2.37
N VAL A 741 -4.28 -18.45 -3.34
CA VAL A 741 -5.60 -17.79 -3.41
C VAL A 741 -6.74 -18.80 -3.52
N ILE A 742 -6.57 -19.85 -4.33
CA ILE A 742 -7.56 -20.93 -4.51
C ILE A 742 -7.73 -21.77 -3.23
N ALA A 743 -6.68 -21.85 -2.39
CA ALA A 743 -6.71 -22.60 -1.13
C ALA A 743 -7.35 -21.80 0.03
N ARG A 744 -7.59 -20.51 -0.12
CA ARG A 744 -8.23 -19.68 0.91
C ARG A 744 -9.68 -20.08 1.13
N THR A 745 -10.25 -19.66 2.25
CA THR A 745 -11.66 -19.92 2.56
C THR A 745 -12.58 -19.20 1.59
N PHE A 746 -13.57 -19.89 1.08
CA PHE A 746 -14.69 -19.34 0.31
C PHE A 746 -15.95 -19.49 1.16
N HIS A 747 -16.55 -18.37 1.51
CA HIS A 747 -17.78 -18.37 2.28
C HIS A 747 -18.97 -18.60 1.35
N ASP A 748 -19.58 -19.76 1.46
CA ASP A 748 -20.78 -20.20 0.70
C ASP A 748 -22.08 -19.94 1.47
N HIS A 749 -21.97 -19.47 2.72
CA HIS A 749 -23.06 -19.01 3.58
C HIS A 749 -22.58 -17.88 4.50
N MET A 750 -23.53 -17.07 4.97
CA MET A 750 -23.29 -15.93 5.88
C MET A 750 -23.04 -16.35 7.33
#